data_d78d7f298761ad5796f8b79bc66314f6
#
_entry.id   d78d7f298761ad5796f8b79bc66314f6
#
_cell.length_a   1.000
_cell.length_b   1.000
_cell.length_c   1.000
_cell.angle_alpha   90.00
_cell.angle_beta   90.00
_cell.angle_gamma   90.00
#
_symmetry.space_group_name_H-M   'P 1'
#
loop_
_entity.id
_entity.type
_entity.pdbx_description
1 polymer ?
#
loop_
_entity_poly.entity_id
_entity_poly.type
_entity_poly.pdbx_seq_one_letter_code
_entity_poly.pdbx_strand_id
1 'polypeptide(L)'
;MSRLSFRSGLVVGIDKVQLRVQDTDGVTQRWSLIETIDVTTVENNDRPPVATIEDISALASESYEMGDYISASDPDGFDITRYRVKYKGAGSLMLNGVKLAKKQWHTFNASRLDELVFQTRNHATDIKTTKINVRANDGSSWSLIDKGKVTADPNRFAPVVQANDRNVARNEQLSAHTMFSPSDADGNTVKRVAFYDTGIEPNGGYFSVGGVVQAPREWFEVAAEELTSVRYNAAAILDRESFRVKIFDGMYWSDFQTATVSTIEKPVVDLEDVTVVGELEEIQVSSLFSQTDVGPSLSAYEVIDLNEDALSGTFRLAGVDLEAGVVHNIDGAQLRDLTFVGGNVDDRYIDEIMIRANNSQHWSDWSRGSVNTEPNMVESLNQLQPWNSGPGQSVEVTYSFCQVVPDYYADDAQERDNFLPFNALMRSAARDVLETWSRVSGISFREVSDAVGGVLRLGTADLGNEAILGWAYPPNGVLTPDFLAGDFWINNSSVLAGTSQDPLLNQDPGSEGYMVLLHELGHAIGHSHPFDMPIRLPSNTENQNFTVMSYTRREGVSPSAPMLYDVAAHQALYGVNAEYNSDDTVYDFPTDVTLAEAIWDAGGVDTFDFSEHSRNASIDLRPGQFSSYGTESDNLNIAYGAAIENAVGGSGDDELTGNQLENVLEGGVGADTLRGLGGNDMMVGGTGSDSYVVGIGDGHDTIEEREGGGVDRLTIDLTGVDLGPDYDEEELFDQAFTDHIAARKFNGDLFLSMSTRGESAYGSIVIKDFEDELSRVETLRVYRGDEAITRDVDLESVYIS
;
A
#
# COMPACT_ATOMS: atom_id res chain seq x y z
N MET A 1 51.95 -61.31 -21.09
CA MET A 1 52.96 -60.52 -20.34
C MET A 1 52.42 -60.26 -18.98
N SER A 2 52.83 -60.88 -17.93
CA SER A 2 52.39 -60.64 -16.58
C SER A 2 53.34 -59.64 -15.92
N ARG A 3 52.99 -58.39 -15.93
CA ARG A 3 53.54 -57.22 -15.19
C ARG A 3 55.08 -57.03 -15.27
N LEU A 4 55.54 -56.25 -16.25
CA LEU A 4 56.80 -55.54 -16.12
C LEU A 4 56.53 -54.28 -15.28
N SER A 5 57.29 -54.01 -14.22
CA SER A 5 57.29 -52.77 -13.45
C SER A 5 58.65 -52.10 -13.58
N PHE A 6 58.65 -50.79 -13.82
CA PHE A 6 59.82 -49.95 -13.81
C PHE A 6 59.94 -49.31 -12.41
N ARG A 7 61.13 -49.30 -11.83
CA ARG A 7 61.48 -48.60 -10.61
C ARG A 7 62.26 -47.30 -11.00
N SER A 8 61.79 -46.20 -10.67
CA SER A 8 62.46 -44.92 -10.90
C SER A 8 63.84 -44.90 -10.10
N GLY A 9 64.82 -44.23 -10.66
CA GLY A 9 66.13 -44.00 -9.99
C GLY A 9 66.01 -42.90 -8.91
N LEU A 10 67.06 -42.76 -8.10
CA LEU A 10 67.21 -41.74 -7.04
C LEU A 10 67.61 -40.35 -7.57
N VAL A 11 67.75 -40.16 -8.83
CA VAL A 11 68.23 -38.92 -9.48
C VAL A 11 67.31 -38.54 -10.63
N VAL A 12 67.00 -37.25 -10.73
CA VAL A 12 66.24 -36.71 -11.86
C VAL A 12 67.00 -37.01 -13.18
N GLY A 13 66.36 -37.65 -14.11
CA GLY A 13 66.91 -37.95 -15.41
C GLY A 13 65.93 -38.58 -16.36
N ILE A 14 66.34 -38.79 -17.59
CA ILE A 14 65.57 -39.52 -18.60
C ILE A 14 66.20 -40.84 -18.83
N ASP A 15 65.52 -41.89 -18.42
CA ASP A 15 65.97 -43.29 -18.70
C ASP A 15 65.27 -43.76 -19.99
N LYS A 16 66.11 -44.40 -20.82
CA LYS A 16 65.59 -45.02 -22.06
C LYS A 16 65.36 -46.52 -21.89
N VAL A 17 64.13 -46.89 -21.97
CA VAL A 17 63.72 -48.31 -21.89
C VAL A 17 63.49 -48.84 -23.31
N GLN A 18 64.23 -49.90 -23.71
CA GLN A 18 64.06 -50.57 -25.01
C GLN A 18 63.27 -51.87 -24.86
N LEU A 19 62.23 -52.00 -25.59
CA LEU A 19 61.34 -53.16 -25.59
C LEU A 19 61.39 -53.88 -26.93
N ARG A 20 61.50 -55.17 -26.85
CA ARG A 20 61.35 -56.09 -28.00
C ARG A 20 60.32 -57.18 -27.65
N VAL A 21 59.49 -57.52 -28.57
CA VAL A 21 58.56 -58.60 -28.45
C VAL A 21 59.05 -59.74 -29.36
N GLN A 22 59.12 -60.89 -28.81
CA GLN A 22 59.45 -62.08 -29.57
C GLN A 22 58.17 -62.81 -29.93
N ASP A 23 58.00 -63.01 -31.23
CA ASP A 23 56.93 -63.89 -31.72
C ASP A 23 57.43 -65.34 -31.78
N THR A 24 56.63 -66.21 -31.19
CA THR A 24 56.94 -67.68 -31.17
C THR A 24 55.81 -68.41 -31.85
N ASP A 25 55.91 -68.49 -33.15
CA ASP A 25 55.02 -69.36 -34.00
C ASP A 25 55.32 -70.84 -33.96
N GLY A 26 56.28 -71.19 -33.13
CA GLY A 26 56.75 -72.57 -32.93
C GLY A 26 57.74 -73.03 -33.97
N VAL A 27 58.08 -72.28 -35.01
CA VAL A 27 58.99 -72.68 -36.10
C VAL A 27 60.10 -71.65 -36.35
N THR A 28 59.86 -70.40 -36.22
CA THR A 28 60.86 -69.36 -36.38
C THR A 28 60.71 -68.25 -35.31
N GLN A 29 61.77 -68.00 -34.53
CA GLN A 29 61.83 -66.92 -33.59
C GLN A 29 62.09 -65.60 -34.33
N ARG A 30 61.07 -64.67 -34.34
CA ARG A 30 61.25 -63.34 -34.93
C ARG A 30 61.07 -62.33 -33.81
N TRP A 31 61.95 -61.33 -33.75
CA TRP A 31 61.90 -60.22 -32.81
C TRP A 31 61.32 -59.01 -33.55
N SER A 32 60.45 -58.27 -32.87
CA SER A 32 60.03 -56.98 -33.38
C SER A 32 61.18 -55.98 -33.47
N LEU A 33 60.98 -54.91 -34.17
CA LEU A 33 61.85 -53.72 -34.07
C LEU A 33 61.91 -53.26 -32.60
N ILE A 34 63.01 -52.61 -32.22
CA ILE A 34 63.19 -52.07 -30.88
C ILE A 34 62.43 -50.79 -30.82
N GLU A 35 61.48 -50.70 -29.94
CA GLU A 35 60.87 -49.45 -29.52
C GLU A 35 61.49 -48.88 -28.24
N THR A 36 61.86 -47.63 -28.26
CA THR A 36 62.48 -46.95 -27.13
C THR A 36 61.45 -45.99 -26.52
N ILE A 37 61.18 -46.15 -25.26
CA ILE A 37 60.32 -45.31 -24.46
C ILE A 37 61.20 -44.54 -23.52
N ASP A 38 61.07 -43.21 -23.56
CA ASP A 38 61.70 -42.34 -22.59
C ASP A 38 60.86 -42.27 -21.30
N VAL A 39 61.45 -42.63 -20.19
CA VAL A 39 60.85 -42.55 -18.87
C VAL A 39 61.55 -41.43 -18.12
N THR A 40 60.82 -40.35 -17.90
CA THR A 40 61.36 -39.21 -17.16
C THR A 40 61.13 -39.43 -15.67
N THR A 41 62.23 -39.43 -14.90
CA THR A 41 62.13 -39.37 -13.44
C THR A 41 62.17 -37.91 -13.04
N VAL A 42 61.09 -37.44 -12.47
CA VAL A 42 61.01 -36.13 -11.83
C VAL A 42 61.33 -36.26 -10.36
N GLU A 43 61.95 -35.26 -9.79
CA GLU A 43 62.18 -35.19 -8.34
C GLU A 43 60.82 -35.23 -7.63
N ASN A 44 60.57 -36.24 -6.81
CA ASN A 44 59.42 -36.25 -5.93
C ASN A 44 59.78 -35.37 -4.74
N ASN A 45 59.49 -34.06 -4.90
CA ASN A 45 59.76 -33.05 -3.89
C ASN A 45 58.51 -32.87 -3.01
N ASP A 46 57.79 -33.96 -2.76
CA ASP A 46 56.62 -34.02 -1.89
C ASP A 46 57.01 -33.74 -0.45
N ARG A 47 57.09 -32.45 -0.13
CA ARG A 47 57.34 -32.00 1.25
C ARG A 47 56.03 -32.12 2.02
N PRO A 48 56.08 -32.64 3.26
CA PRO A 48 54.86 -32.73 4.06
C PRO A 48 54.22 -31.37 4.28
N PRO A 49 52.90 -31.32 4.27
CA PRO A 49 52.20 -30.07 4.56
C PRO A 49 52.54 -29.48 5.92
N VAL A 50 52.30 -28.21 6.11
CA VAL A 50 52.49 -27.49 7.40
C VAL A 50 51.11 -27.23 7.95
N ALA A 51 50.81 -27.76 9.13
CA ALA A 51 49.59 -27.45 9.88
C ALA A 51 49.97 -26.52 11.03
N THR A 52 49.12 -25.53 11.30
CA THR A 52 49.25 -24.62 12.41
C THR A 52 47.97 -24.56 13.26
N ILE A 53 48.11 -24.40 14.53
CA ILE A 53 47.05 -24.13 15.46
C ILE A 53 47.45 -23.02 16.41
N GLU A 54 46.65 -21.98 16.48
CA GLU A 54 46.87 -20.86 17.38
C GLU A 54 46.50 -21.18 18.83
N ASP A 55 47.13 -20.50 19.77
CA ASP A 55 46.71 -20.52 21.17
C ASP A 55 45.45 -19.67 21.37
N ILE A 56 44.45 -20.23 22.03
CA ILE A 56 43.15 -19.61 22.22
C ILE A 56 42.99 -19.14 23.67
N SER A 57 42.74 -17.85 23.86
CA SER A 57 42.24 -17.32 25.12
C SER A 57 40.69 -17.42 25.09
N ALA A 58 40.12 -18.20 25.97
CA ALA A 58 38.72 -18.58 25.95
C ALA A 58 38.02 -18.23 27.26
N LEU A 59 36.75 -18.12 27.22
CA LEU A 59 35.90 -17.98 28.42
C LEU A 59 35.27 -19.31 28.81
N ALA A 60 34.94 -19.49 30.07
CA ALA A 60 34.21 -20.68 30.53
C ALA A 60 32.79 -20.73 29.91
N SER A 61 32.32 -21.91 29.61
CA SER A 61 30.97 -22.19 29.01
C SER A 61 30.79 -21.71 27.57
N GLU A 62 31.87 -21.31 26.89
CA GLU A 62 31.82 -20.84 25.50
C GLU A 62 32.24 -21.90 24.48
N SER A 63 31.80 -21.73 23.25
CA SER A 63 32.11 -22.57 22.11
C SER A 63 32.97 -21.79 21.11
N TYR A 64 33.93 -22.44 20.48
CA TYR A 64 34.89 -21.85 19.55
C TYR A 64 34.98 -22.73 18.30
N GLU A 65 34.73 -22.15 17.15
CA GLU A 65 34.89 -22.84 15.85
C GLU A 65 36.40 -23.01 15.58
N MET A 66 36.82 -24.24 15.42
CA MET A 66 38.24 -24.54 15.30
C MET A 66 38.82 -24.19 13.93
N GLY A 67 37.99 -24.01 12.92
CA GLY A 67 38.36 -23.53 11.60
C GLY A 67 39.04 -22.15 11.65
N ASP A 68 38.64 -21.27 12.58
CA ASP A 68 39.24 -19.96 12.77
C ASP A 68 40.68 -20.01 13.32
N TYR A 69 41.05 -21.11 13.95
CA TYR A 69 42.33 -21.24 14.69
C TYR A 69 43.25 -22.32 14.12
N ILE A 70 42.77 -23.13 13.20
CA ILE A 70 43.54 -24.20 12.56
C ILE A 70 43.68 -23.86 11.09
N SER A 71 44.90 -23.76 10.61
CA SER A 71 45.21 -23.65 9.19
C SER A 71 46.22 -24.65 8.75
N ALA A 72 46.25 -24.91 7.45
CA ALA A 72 47.32 -25.70 6.88
C ALA A 72 47.59 -25.28 5.44
N SER A 73 48.86 -25.39 5.04
CA SER A 73 49.31 -25.19 3.66
C SER A 73 50.33 -26.26 3.28
N ASP A 74 50.37 -26.55 1.99
CA ASP A 74 51.39 -27.43 1.45
C ASP A 74 52.47 -26.64 0.73
N PRO A 75 53.78 -26.88 1.03
CA PRO A 75 54.84 -26.13 0.39
C PRO A 75 55.00 -26.43 -1.11
N ASP A 76 54.43 -27.51 -1.62
CA ASP A 76 54.47 -27.91 -3.02
C ASP A 76 53.12 -27.56 -3.73
N GLY A 77 52.14 -26.99 -2.99
CA GLY A 77 50.88 -26.50 -3.53
C GLY A 77 49.82 -27.58 -3.67
N PHE A 78 49.95 -28.70 -2.99
CA PHE A 78 48.91 -29.73 -2.96
C PHE A 78 47.75 -29.35 -2.02
N ASP A 79 46.54 -29.78 -2.35
CA ASP A 79 45.36 -29.55 -1.51
C ASP A 79 45.42 -30.36 -0.21
N ILE A 80 45.04 -29.73 0.88
CA ILE A 80 44.86 -30.44 2.13
C ILE A 80 43.59 -31.27 2.07
N THR A 81 43.74 -32.59 2.17
CA THR A 81 42.61 -33.52 2.02
C THR A 81 42.00 -33.97 3.36
N ARG A 82 42.82 -34.02 4.43
CA ARG A 82 42.36 -34.47 5.73
C ARG A 82 43.10 -33.75 6.86
N TYR A 83 42.41 -33.62 8.00
CA TYR A 83 42.97 -33.24 9.29
C TYR A 83 42.93 -34.38 10.28
N ARG A 84 43.81 -34.31 11.26
CA ARG A 84 43.84 -35.21 12.41
C ARG A 84 44.07 -34.39 13.66
N VAL A 85 43.17 -34.50 14.63
CA VAL A 85 43.18 -33.76 15.87
C VAL A 85 43.27 -34.71 17.08
N LYS A 86 43.94 -34.30 18.14
CA LYS A 86 43.99 -34.97 19.43
C LYS A 86 44.02 -33.94 20.53
N TYR A 87 43.21 -34.11 21.54
CA TYR A 87 43.15 -33.15 22.63
C TYR A 87 43.21 -33.81 24.01
N LYS A 88 43.69 -33.00 25.02
CA LYS A 88 43.81 -33.40 26.42
C LYS A 88 43.61 -32.17 27.31
N GLY A 89 42.59 -32.21 28.18
CA GLY A 89 42.31 -31.07 29.10
C GLY A 89 40.87 -31.06 29.60
N ALA A 90 40.42 -29.90 30.02
CA ALA A 90 39.09 -29.73 30.64
C ALA A 90 37.93 -29.64 29.64
N GLY A 91 38.08 -28.98 28.51
CA GLY A 91 37.05 -28.83 27.48
C GLY A 91 36.66 -30.10 26.71
N SER A 92 35.82 -29.95 25.72
CA SER A 92 35.38 -30.97 24.81
C SER A 92 35.58 -30.54 23.36
N LEU A 93 36.13 -31.37 22.53
CA LEU A 93 36.17 -31.18 21.07
C LEU A 93 35.04 -31.98 20.45
N MET A 94 34.27 -31.36 19.59
CA MET A 94 33.11 -31.92 18.93
C MET A 94 33.27 -31.79 17.42
N LEU A 95 32.80 -32.77 16.68
CA LEU A 95 32.73 -32.75 15.21
C LEU A 95 31.28 -33.04 14.82
N ASN A 96 30.65 -32.07 14.16
CA ASN A 96 29.22 -32.14 13.86
C ASN A 96 28.37 -32.52 15.10
N GLY A 97 28.56 -31.79 16.20
CA GLY A 97 27.85 -32.00 17.46
C GLY A 97 28.26 -33.30 18.22
N VAL A 98 29.05 -34.19 17.63
CA VAL A 98 29.47 -35.43 18.26
C VAL A 98 30.79 -35.28 18.99
N LYS A 99 30.79 -35.52 20.31
CA LYS A 99 31.95 -35.40 21.17
C LYS A 99 33.02 -36.39 20.85
N LEU A 100 34.24 -35.90 20.60
CA LEU A 100 35.41 -36.69 20.32
C LEU A 100 36.02 -37.26 21.61
N ALA A 101 36.65 -38.48 21.52
CA ALA A 101 37.34 -39.09 22.67
C ALA A 101 38.65 -38.37 22.99
N LYS A 102 38.89 -38.07 24.26
CA LYS A 102 40.13 -37.46 24.72
C LYS A 102 41.32 -38.38 24.57
N LYS A 103 42.51 -37.80 24.31
CA LYS A 103 43.79 -38.48 24.14
C LYS A 103 43.88 -39.44 22.96
N GLN A 104 42.93 -39.44 22.07
CA GLN A 104 42.91 -40.22 20.84
C GLN A 104 43.01 -39.30 19.61
N TRP A 105 43.58 -39.83 18.52
CA TRP A 105 43.62 -39.13 17.25
C TRP A 105 42.32 -39.38 16.48
N HIS A 106 41.68 -38.29 16.06
CA HIS A 106 40.50 -38.31 15.23
C HIS A 106 40.84 -37.74 13.84
N THR A 107 40.49 -38.49 12.79
CA THR A 107 40.75 -38.09 11.41
C THR A 107 39.46 -37.80 10.72
N PHE A 108 39.41 -36.68 9.97
CA PHE A 108 38.25 -36.25 9.18
C PHE A 108 38.71 -35.53 7.91
N ASN A 109 37.83 -35.42 6.91
CA ASN A 109 38.10 -34.71 5.65
C ASN A 109 38.31 -33.21 5.89
N ALA A 110 39.13 -32.56 5.11
CA ALA A 110 39.43 -31.14 5.25
C ALA A 110 38.19 -30.26 5.13
N SER A 111 37.25 -30.62 4.25
CA SER A 111 35.96 -29.93 4.09
C SER A 111 35.06 -29.90 5.34
N ARG A 112 35.42 -30.60 6.38
CA ARG A 112 34.68 -30.67 7.64
C ARG A 112 35.40 -29.96 8.79
N LEU A 113 36.36 -29.10 8.49
CA LEU A 113 37.12 -28.41 9.52
C LEU A 113 36.20 -27.40 10.29
N ASP A 114 35.29 -26.76 9.57
CA ASP A 114 34.32 -25.80 10.14
C ASP A 114 33.28 -26.48 11.05
N GLU A 115 33.04 -27.78 10.89
CA GLU A 115 32.21 -28.58 11.81
C GLU A 115 32.93 -28.91 13.14
N LEU A 116 34.21 -28.57 13.26
CA LEU A 116 35.00 -28.88 14.45
C LEU A 116 34.89 -27.74 15.47
N VAL A 117 34.19 -27.98 16.57
CA VAL A 117 33.94 -27.01 17.62
C VAL A 117 34.60 -27.45 18.92
N PHE A 118 35.29 -26.52 19.56
CA PHE A 118 35.82 -26.71 20.93
C PHE A 118 34.89 -26.02 21.93
N GLN A 119 34.32 -26.78 22.86
CA GLN A 119 33.49 -26.26 23.94
C GLN A 119 34.26 -26.25 25.23
N THR A 120 34.40 -25.07 25.85
CA THR A 120 35.01 -24.92 27.16
C THR A 120 34.12 -25.51 28.23
N ARG A 121 34.70 -25.95 29.31
CA ARG A 121 33.94 -26.45 30.44
C ARG A 121 33.57 -25.28 31.36
N ASN A 122 32.33 -25.36 31.91
CA ASN A 122 31.95 -24.46 32.98
C ASN A 122 32.81 -24.66 34.26
N HIS A 123 33.34 -23.54 34.82
CA HIS A 123 34.08 -23.53 36.04
C HIS A 123 34.17 -22.11 36.66
N ALA A 124 34.13 -22.02 37.98
CA ALA A 124 33.98 -20.77 38.69
C ALA A 124 35.30 -20.21 39.26
N THR A 125 36.32 -21.02 39.45
CA THR A 125 37.47 -20.62 40.29
C THR A 125 38.86 -20.67 39.67
N ASP A 126 39.11 -21.60 38.74
CA ASP A 126 40.46 -21.83 38.23
C ASP A 126 40.55 -21.70 36.72
N ILE A 127 41.61 -21.14 36.24
CA ILE A 127 41.94 -21.18 34.81
C ILE A 127 42.11 -22.64 34.36
N LYS A 128 41.41 -23.05 33.32
CA LYS A 128 41.51 -24.41 32.76
C LYS A 128 42.18 -24.37 31.40
N THR A 129 43.15 -25.28 31.24
CA THR A 129 43.90 -25.40 29.97
C THR A 129 43.62 -26.72 29.30
N THR A 130 43.33 -26.69 28.01
CA THR A 130 43.24 -27.86 27.12
C THR A 130 44.32 -27.78 26.04
N LYS A 131 45.10 -28.82 25.86
CA LYS A 131 46.09 -28.92 24.79
C LYS A 131 45.47 -29.62 23.61
N ILE A 132 45.66 -29.03 22.44
CA ILE A 132 45.18 -29.59 21.14
C ILE A 132 46.41 -29.78 20.24
N ASN A 133 46.48 -30.93 19.62
CA ASN A 133 47.51 -31.28 18.66
C ASN A 133 46.81 -31.48 17.29
N VAL A 134 47.40 -30.88 16.27
CA VAL A 134 46.85 -30.93 14.89
C VAL A 134 47.88 -31.45 13.92
N ARG A 135 47.42 -32.14 12.90
CA ARG A 135 48.18 -32.54 11.71
C ARG A 135 47.29 -32.40 10.48
N ALA A 136 47.87 -32.02 9.37
CA ALA A 136 47.21 -31.99 8.07
C ALA A 136 47.81 -33.05 7.12
N ASN A 137 47.08 -33.48 6.13
CA ASN A 137 47.52 -34.45 5.12
C ASN A 137 47.07 -33.96 3.72
N ASP A 138 48.02 -33.98 2.80
CA ASP A 138 47.90 -33.64 1.37
C ASP A 138 47.39 -34.79 0.46
N GLY A 139 47.15 -35.93 1.03
CA GLY A 139 46.82 -37.17 0.31
C GLY A 139 47.95 -38.19 0.30
N SER A 140 49.21 -37.74 0.40
CA SER A 140 50.45 -38.56 0.41
C SER A 140 51.10 -38.61 1.78
N SER A 141 51.29 -37.48 2.44
CA SER A 141 52.04 -37.39 3.68
C SER A 141 51.34 -36.57 4.78
N TRP A 142 51.72 -36.80 6.03
CA TRP A 142 51.21 -36.03 7.19
C TRP A 142 52.21 -34.99 7.64
N SER A 143 51.75 -33.80 7.95
CA SER A 143 52.52 -32.71 8.56
C SER A 143 53.18 -33.15 9.86
N LEU A 144 54.14 -32.40 10.33
CA LEU A 144 54.56 -32.49 11.72
C LEU A 144 53.39 -32.10 12.64
N ILE A 145 53.45 -32.49 13.90
CA ILE A 145 52.43 -32.18 14.90
C ILE A 145 52.61 -30.71 15.32
N ASP A 146 51.62 -29.91 15.08
CA ASP A 146 51.57 -28.60 15.75
C ASP A 146 50.71 -28.68 17.02
N LYS A 147 50.96 -27.80 17.96
CA LYS A 147 50.47 -27.85 19.36
C LYS A 147 49.99 -26.49 19.79
N GLY A 148 48.69 -26.35 19.88
CA GLY A 148 48.06 -25.21 20.52
C GLY A 148 47.46 -25.56 21.88
N LYS A 149 47.07 -24.51 22.59
CA LYS A 149 46.32 -24.67 23.84
C LYS A 149 45.14 -23.73 23.84
N VAL A 150 44.05 -24.20 24.43
CA VAL A 150 42.90 -23.36 24.80
C VAL A 150 43.01 -23.09 26.31
N THR A 151 43.13 -21.83 26.70
CA THR A 151 43.16 -21.39 28.10
C THR A 151 41.81 -20.73 28.40
N ALA A 152 40.97 -21.38 29.19
CA ALA A 152 39.67 -20.87 29.57
C ALA A 152 39.70 -20.18 30.92
N ASP A 153 39.34 -18.91 30.94
CA ASP A 153 39.15 -18.17 32.16
C ASP A 153 37.85 -18.58 32.88
N PRO A 154 37.82 -18.55 34.21
CA PRO A 154 36.65 -18.95 34.97
C PRO A 154 35.53 -17.91 34.86
N ASN A 155 34.27 -18.39 34.82
CA ASN A 155 33.08 -17.57 35.02
C ASN A 155 32.92 -17.34 36.54
N ARG A 156 33.21 -16.14 37.03
CA ARG A 156 33.25 -15.77 38.45
C ARG A 156 32.08 -14.91 38.89
N PHE A 157 31.55 -14.12 37.97
CA PHE A 157 30.54 -13.14 38.26
C PHE A 157 29.23 -13.52 37.57
N ALA A 158 28.10 -13.19 38.19
CA ALA A 158 26.83 -13.29 37.55
C ALA A 158 26.68 -12.15 36.51
N PRO A 159 26.00 -12.42 35.40
CA PRO A 159 25.75 -11.36 34.42
C PRO A 159 24.85 -10.27 35.01
N VAL A 160 24.88 -9.10 34.41
CA VAL A 160 24.02 -7.97 34.78
C VAL A 160 23.10 -7.68 33.61
N VAL A 161 21.82 -7.53 33.88
CA VAL A 161 20.83 -7.08 32.88
C VAL A 161 20.34 -5.69 33.26
N GLN A 162 20.23 -4.82 32.28
CA GLN A 162 19.55 -3.54 32.42
C GLN A 162 18.27 -3.61 31.59
N ALA A 163 17.12 -3.55 32.24
CA ALA A 163 15.83 -3.47 31.57
C ALA A 163 15.55 -2.03 31.16
N ASN A 164 14.98 -1.85 29.98
CA ASN A 164 14.73 -0.54 29.37
C ASN A 164 13.23 -0.30 29.28
N ASP A 165 12.78 0.84 29.77
CA ASP A 165 11.43 1.32 29.52
C ASP A 165 11.23 1.53 28.01
N ARG A 166 10.04 1.18 27.50
CA ARG A 166 9.68 1.30 26.09
C ARG A 166 8.30 1.92 25.94
N ASN A 167 8.15 2.69 24.89
CA ASN A 167 6.86 3.02 24.33
C ASN A 167 6.63 2.12 23.11
N VAL A 168 5.40 1.72 22.90
CA VAL A 168 4.97 0.91 21.76
C VAL A 168 3.58 1.39 21.37
N ALA A 169 3.30 1.49 20.09
CA ALA A 169 1.99 1.91 19.65
C ALA A 169 0.94 0.81 19.91
N ARG A 170 -0.31 1.21 20.04
CA ARG A 170 -1.45 0.31 20.23
C ARG A 170 -1.45 -0.77 19.16
N ASN A 171 -1.70 -2.02 19.55
CA ASN A 171 -1.72 -3.20 18.68
C ASN A 171 -0.40 -3.55 17.98
N GLU A 172 0.67 -2.83 18.22
CA GLU A 172 1.98 -3.13 17.63
C GLU A 172 2.79 -4.16 18.43
N GLN A 173 3.82 -4.67 17.80
CA GLN A 173 4.74 -5.63 18.39
C GLN A 173 6.12 -5.02 18.60
N LEU A 174 6.72 -5.30 19.74
CA LEU A 174 8.07 -4.91 20.09
C LEU A 174 8.96 -6.16 20.20
N SER A 175 10.09 -6.17 19.52
CA SER A 175 11.05 -7.25 19.67
C SER A 175 11.69 -7.23 21.05
N ALA A 176 11.60 -8.35 21.77
CA ALA A 176 12.04 -8.43 23.15
C ALA A 176 13.55 -8.17 23.33
N HIS A 177 14.38 -8.39 22.31
CA HIS A 177 15.82 -8.09 22.40
C HIS A 177 16.13 -6.61 22.59
N THR A 178 15.21 -5.70 22.22
CA THR A 178 15.37 -4.25 22.41
C THR A 178 15.00 -3.77 23.81
N MET A 179 14.35 -4.63 24.59
CA MET A 179 13.78 -4.29 25.89
C MET A 179 14.80 -4.36 27.04
N PHE A 180 15.99 -4.87 26.78
CA PHE A 180 17.05 -4.95 27.79
C PHE A 180 18.44 -4.93 27.16
N SER A 181 19.44 -4.65 27.99
CA SER A 181 20.85 -4.68 27.60
C SER A 181 21.62 -5.61 28.55
N PRO A 182 22.30 -6.64 28.05
CA PRO A 182 23.10 -7.53 28.87
C PRO A 182 24.53 -7.03 29.04
N SER A 183 25.16 -7.33 30.18
CA SER A 183 26.60 -7.22 30.37
C SER A 183 27.13 -8.31 31.31
N ASP A 184 28.36 -8.66 31.13
CA ASP A 184 29.03 -9.66 31.98
C ASP A 184 30.44 -9.24 32.28
N ALA A 185 30.85 -9.25 33.55
CA ALA A 185 32.17 -8.77 33.99
C ALA A 185 33.30 -9.74 33.58
N ASP A 186 32.99 -11.01 33.36
CA ASP A 186 33.91 -12.02 32.87
C ASP A 186 33.91 -12.08 31.33
N GLY A 187 32.93 -11.37 30.65
CA GLY A 187 32.76 -11.37 29.22
C GLY A 187 32.06 -12.60 28.67
N ASN A 188 31.35 -13.37 29.51
CA ASN A 188 30.60 -14.53 29.07
C ASN A 188 29.37 -14.11 28.30
N THR A 189 29.00 -14.88 27.27
CA THR A 189 27.82 -14.62 26.47
C THR A 189 26.58 -15.13 27.19
N VAL A 190 25.44 -14.43 26.97
CA VAL A 190 24.14 -14.86 27.44
C VAL A 190 23.74 -16.18 26.74
N LYS A 191 23.28 -17.15 27.52
CA LYS A 191 22.82 -18.46 27.00
C LYS A 191 21.30 -18.62 27.06
N ARG A 192 20.65 -17.99 28.04
CA ARG A 192 19.19 -17.97 28.17
C ARG A 192 18.72 -16.63 28.72
N VAL A 193 17.52 -16.27 28.33
CA VAL A 193 16.81 -15.11 28.85
C VAL A 193 15.48 -15.58 29.43
N ALA A 194 15.08 -15.00 30.54
CA ALA A 194 13.79 -15.28 31.16
C ALA A 194 13.04 -13.97 31.34
N PHE A 195 11.78 -13.99 30.93
CA PHE A 195 10.86 -12.87 31.06
C PHE A 195 9.72 -13.22 32.01
N TYR A 196 9.16 -12.23 32.64
CA TYR A 196 7.98 -12.34 33.49
C TYR A 196 7.07 -11.15 33.22
N ASP A 197 5.92 -11.40 32.69
CA ASP A 197 4.90 -10.41 32.48
C ASP A 197 4.17 -10.14 33.81
N THR A 198 4.00 -8.88 34.21
CA THR A 198 3.26 -8.55 35.44
C THR A 198 1.80 -8.20 35.17
N GLY A 199 1.40 -8.08 33.91
CA GLY A 199 0.04 -7.73 33.47
C GLY A 199 -1.02 -8.74 33.90
N ILE A 200 -2.26 -8.27 34.00
CA ILE A 200 -3.44 -9.09 34.35
C ILE A 200 -4.70 -8.69 33.57
N GLU A 201 -4.65 -7.56 32.86
CA GLU A 201 -5.83 -7.06 32.19
C GLU A 201 -6.13 -7.92 30.95
N PRO A 202 -7.41 -8.22 30.67
CA PRO A 202 -7.79 -9.05 29.52
C PRO A 202 -7.35 -8.46 28.16
N ASN A 203 -7.24 -7.13 28.09
CA ASN A 203 -6.82 -6.38 26.91
C ASN A 203 -5.44 -5.74 27.06
N GLY A 204 -4.67 -6.17 28.09
CA GLY A 204 -3.30 -5.70 28.33
C GLY A 204 -2.31 -6.27 27.31
N GLY A 205 -1.09 -5.72 27.32
CA GLY A 205 0.00 -6.26 26.52
C GLY A 205 0.43 -7.65 27.00
N TYR A 206 1.10 -8.41 26.14
CA TYR A 206 1.53 -9.77 26.47
C TYR A 206 2.76 -10.19 25.67
N PHE A 207 3.51 -11.17 26.18
CA PHE A 207 4.62 -11.78 25.47
C PHE A 207 4.16 -12.97 24.61
N SER A 208 4.79 -13.12 23.44
CA SER A 208 4.69 -14.32 22.59
C SER A 208 6.07 -14.84 22.17
N VAL A 209 6.18 -16.13 21.91
CA VAL A 209 7.39 -16.81 21.42
C VAL A 209 6.99 -17.61 20.17
N GLY A 210 7.52 -17.24 19.01
CA GLY A 210 7.10 -17.86 17.75
C GLY A 210 5.59 -17.81 17.53
N GLY A 211 4.93 -16.70 17.89
CA GLY A 211 3.47 -16.54 17.81
C GLY A 211 2.67 -17.16 18.96
N VAL A 212 3.27 -17.98 19.81
CA VAL A 212 2.57 -18.62 20.95
C VAL A 212 2.55 -17.70 22.17
N VAL A 213 1.36 -17.30 22.60
CA VAL A 213 1.16 -16.43 23.76
C VAL A 213 1.69 -17.07 25.04
N GLN A 214 2.44 -16.31 25.84
CA GLN A 214 2.98 -16.73 27.11
C GLN A 214 2.03 -16.36 28.24
N ALA A 215 1.92 -17.25 29.25
CA ALA A 215 1.05 -17.01 30.41
C ALA A 215 1.55 -15.80 31.21
N PRO A 216 0.69 -14.82 31.56
CA PRO A 216 1.07 -13.73 32.43
C PRO A 216 1.37 -14.23 33.86
N ARG A 217 2.22 -13.52 34.57
CA ARG A 217 2.65 -13.84 35.97
C ARG A 217 3.36 -15.18 36.14
N GLU A 218 3.91 -15.71 35.07
CA GLU A 218 4.80 -16.86 35.09
C GLU A 218 6.13 -16.51 34.41
N TRP A 219 7.23 -17.13 34.86
CA TRP A 219 8.50 -17.00 34.18
C TRP A 219 8.53 -17.96 32.99
N PHE A 220 8.79 -17.44 31.81
CA PHE A 220 9.15 -18.27 30.66
C PHE A 220 10.61 -18.02 30.26
N GLU A 221 11.30 -19.05 29.79
CA GLU A 221 12.71 -19.02 29.44
C GLU A 221 12.86 -19.39 27.97
N VAL A 222 13.72 -18.65 27.28
CA VAL A 222 14.12 -18.92 25.89
C VAL A 222 15.62 -19.03 25.80
N ALA A 223 16.14 -19.81 24.85
CA ALA A 223 17.54 -19.79 24.49
C ALA A 223 17.91 -18.44 23.88
N ALA A 224 19.17 -18.02 24.04
CA ALA A 224 19.60 -16.73 23.47
C ALA A 224 19.43 -16.66 21.94
N GLU A 225 19.59 -17.78 21.25
CA GLU A 225 19.39 -17.95 19.82
C GLU A 225 17.92 -17.85 19.39
N GLU A 226 16.98 -18.10 20.29
CA GLU A 226 15.54 -18.00 20.08
C GLU A 226 14.97 -16.62 20.44
N LEU A 227 15.79 -15.71 20.96
CA LEU A 227 15.34 -14.40 21.45
C LEU A 227 14.74 -13.55 20.32
N THR A 228 15.14 -13.75 19.08
CA THR A 228 14.58 -13.09 17.90
C THR A 228 13.13 -13.47 17.64
N SER A 229 12.65 -14.60 18.16
CA SER A 229 11.25 -15.04 18.06
C SER A 229 10.36 -14.51 19.20
N VAL A 230 10.95 -13.81 20.18
CA VAL A 230 10.20 -13.26 21.33
C VAL A 230 9.70 -11.87 21.00
N ARG A 231 8.36 -11.67 21.13
CA ARG A 231 7.71 -10.39 20.92
C ARG A 231 6.93 -9.99 22.18
N TYR A 232 6.91 -8.70 22.44
CA TYR A 232 5.90 -8.11 23.31
C TYR A 232 4.83 -7.49 22.41
N ASN A 233 3.59 -7.91 22.59
CA ASN A 233 2.44 -7.43 21.84
C ASN A 233 1.79 -6.34 22.68
N ALA A 234 1.67 -5.12 22.15
CA ALA A 234 1.07 -4.01 22.86
C ALA A 234 -0.41 -4.23 23.14
N ALA A 235 -0.90 -3.57 24.17
CA ALA A 235 -2.32 -3.59 24.53
C ALA A 235 -3.19 -2.97 23.41
N ALA A 236 -4.44 -3.43 23.29
CA ALA A 236 -5.46 -2.83 22.45
C ALA A 236 -6.01 -1.50 23.02
N ILE A 237 -5.60 -1.13 24.22
CA ILE A 237 -5.97 0.10 24.92
C ILE A 237 -4.71 0.82 25.41
N LEU A 238 -4.81 2.12 25.64
CA LEU A 238 -3.71 2.86 26.28
C LEU A 238 -3.48 2.31 27.68
N ASP A 239 -2.28 1.77 27.91
CA ASP A 239 -1.92 1.11 29.16
C ASP A 239 -0.45 1.32 29.51
N ARG A 240 -0.11 1.01 30.73
CA ARG A 240 1.26 1.00 31.22
C ARG A 240 1.51 -0.23 32.09
N GLU A 241 2.17 -1.20 31.50
CA GLU A 241 2.48 -2.45 32.17
C GLU A 241 3.96 -2.55 32.52
N SER A 242 4.26 -3.48 33.41
CA SER A 242 5.66 -3.75 33.79
C SER A 242 6.02 -5.18 33.42
N PHE A 243 7.27 -5.38 33.08
CA PHE A 243 7.84 -6.71 32.90
C PHE A 243 9.13 -6.85 33.69
N ARG A 244 9.52 -8.09 33.94
CA ARG A 244 10.81 -8.41 34.55
C ARG A 244 11.61 -9.28 33.60
N VAL A 245 12.92 -9.04 33.59
CA VAL A 245 13.88 -9.81 32.79
C VAL A 245 15.07 -10.20 33.62
N LYS A 246 15.59 -11.41 33.42
CA LYS A 246 16.86 -11.90 33.94
C LYS A 246 17.57 -12.72 32.86
N ILE A 247 18.88 -12.78 32.93
CA ILE A 247 19.72 -13.46 31.93
C ILE A 247 20.63 -14.48 32.57
N PHE A 248 21.00 -15.52 31.83
CA PHE A 248 21.83 -16.63 32.26
C PHE A 248 23.05 -16.80 31.36
N ASP A 249 24.25 -16.80 31.96
CA ASP A 249 25.56 -16.90 31.26
C ASP A 249 26.08 -18.32 31.09
N GLY A 250 25.29 -19.32 31.48
CA GLY A 250 25.69 -20.74 31.48
C GLY A 250 26.07 -21.25 32.88
N MET A 251 26.24 -20.37 33.87
CA MET A 251 26.55 -20.72 35.27
C MET A 251 25.65 -20.02 36.28
N TYR A 252 25.47 -18.72 36.11
CA TYR A 252 24.72 -17.87 37.03
C TYR A 252 23.55 -17.16 36.33
N TRP A 253 22.49 -16.94 37.08
CA TRP A 253 21.44 -15.99 36.70
C TRP A 253 21.80 -14.61 37.26
N SER A 254 21.50 -13.56 36.48
CA SER A 254 21.44 -12.20 36.98
C SER A 254 20.32 -12.05 38.01
N ASP A 255 20.39 -11.00 38.84
CA ASP A 255 19.19 -10.46 39.45
C ASP A 255 18.24 -10.03 38.35
N PHE A 256 16.93 -10.09 38.61
CA PHE A 256 15.94 -9.58 37.66
C PHE A 256 15.89 -8.04 37.71
N GLN A 257 15.68 -7.42 36.60
CA GLN A 257 15.34 -6.00 36.49
C GLN A 257 13.90 -5.84 36.03
N THR A 258 13.29 -4.72 36.41
CA THR A 258 11.92 -4.37 36.02
C THR A 258 11.97 -3.13 35.17
N ALA A 259 11.23 -3.11 34.07
CA ALA A 259 10.95 -1.95 33.26
C ALA A 259 9.48 -1.91 32.89
N THR A 260 9.07 -0.81 32.28
CA THR A 260 7.69 -0.58 31.86
C THR A 260 7.60 -0.54 30.34
N VAL A 261 6.47 -1.04 29.84
CA VAL A 261 6.02 -0.77 28.47
C VAL A 261 4.77 0.09 28.56
N SER A 262 4.82 1.23 27.90
CA SER A 262 3.66 2.12 27.77
C SER A 262 3.08 1.97 26.38
N THR A 263 1.82 1.55 26.29
CA THR A 263 1.06 1.57 25.03
C THR A 263 0.60 2.99 24.77
N ILE A 264 0.97 3.54 23.64
CA ILE A 264 0.70 4.92 23.24
C ILE A 264 -0.06 4.96 21.92
N GLU A 265 -0.71 6.09 21.63
CA GLU A 265 -1.24 6.36 20.31
C GLU A 265 -0.12 6.77 19.35
N LYS A 266 -0.24 6.37 18.11
CA LYS A 266 0.54 6.94 17.01
C LYS A 266 0.07 8.35 16.69
N PRO A 267 0.92 9.21 16.12
CA PRO A 267 0.40 10.38 15.42
C PRO A 267 -0.52 9.93 14.27
N VAL A 268 -1.50 10.76 13.94
CA VAL A 268 -2.40 10.54 12.82
C VAL A 268 -2.15 11.62 11.80
N VAL A 269 -2.06 11.24 10.56
CA VAL A 269 -2.01 12.11 9.38
C VAL A 269 -3.08 11.60 8.43
N ASP A 270 -4.02 12.49 8.07
CA ASP A 270 -5.10 12.16 7.15
C ASP A 270 -4.95 13.07 5.92
N LEU A 271 -4.58 12.48 4.78
CA LEU A 271 -4.63 13.15 3.48
C LEU A 271 -6.09 13.42 3.11
N GLU A 272 -6.33 14.55 2.47
CA GLU A 272 -7.59 14.75 1.78
C GLU A 272 -7.71 13.72 0.65
N ASP A 273 -8.89 13.15 0.50
CA ASP A 273 -9.15 12.10 -0.49
C ASP A 273 -8.83 12.59 -1.90
N VAL A 274 -9.36 13.74 -2.25
CA VAL A 274 -9.10 14.39 -3.53
C VAL A 274 -8.80 15.86 -3.35
N THR A 275 -7.62 16.27 -3.78
CA THR A 275 -7.26 17.69 -3.93
C THR A 275 -7.23 18.05 -5.41
N VAL A 276 -7.85 19.17 -5.77
CA VAL A 276 -7.87 19.66 -7.16
C VAL A 276 -6.87 20.78 -7.33
N VAL A 277 -6.04 20.69 -8.35
CA VAL A 277 -5.03 21.71 -8.74
C VAL A 277 -5.16 22.04 -10.22
N GLY A 278 -4.73 23.24 -10.60
CA GLY A 278 -4.56 23.60 -11.99
C GLY A 278 -3.29 23.02 -12.62
N GLU A 279 -3.20 23.06 -13.93
CA GLU A 279 -2.00 22.69 -14.68
C GLU A 279 -0.79 23.48 -14.17
N LEU A 280 0.32 22.81 -13.81
CA LEU A 280 1.54 23.40 -13.24
C LEU A 280 1.32 24.32 -12.03
N GLU A 281 0.16 24.27 -11.42
CA GLU A 281 -0.09 24.99 -10.17
C GLU A 281 0.67 24.35 -9.01
N GLU A 282 1.25 25.16 -8.14
CA GLU A 282 1.95 24.72 -6.93
C GLU A 282 1.07 24.90 -5.71
N ILE A 283 0.84 23.82 -4.96
CA ILE A 283 0.17 23.86 -3.68
C ILE A 283 1.10 23.39 -2.57
N GLN A 284 0.92 23.94 -1.36
CA GLN A 284 1.72 23.53 -0.21
C GLN A 284 1.28 22.14 0.25
N VAL A 285 2.21 21.18 0.37
CA VAL A 285 1.90 19.82 0.83
C VAL A 285 1.25 19.83 2.23
N SER A 286 1.61 20.80 3.08
CA SER A 286 0.98 20.96 4.39
C SER A 286 -0.51 21.35 4.35
N SER A 287 -1.06 21.70 3.20
CA SER A 287 -2.50 21.92 3.01
C SER A 287 -3.25 20.71 2.49
N LEU A 288 -2.54 19.64 2.12
CA LEU A 288 -3.15 18.42 1.59
C LEU A 288 -3.63 17.48 2.68
N PHE A 289 -3.24 17.69 3.92
CA PHE A 289 -3.57 16.77 5.00
C PHE A 289 -3.89 17.49 6.30
N SER A 290 -4.71 16.87 7.10
CA SER A 290 -4.87 17.19 8.50
C SER A 290 -3.92 16.35 9.35
N GLN A 291 -3.64 16.78 10.57
CA GLN A 291 -2.80 16.02 11.48
C GLN A 291 -3.32 16.15 12.90
N THR A 292 -3.31 15.04 13.62
CA THR A 292 -3.63 14.96 15.04
C THR A 292 -2.43 14.41 15.78
N ASP A 293 -1.90 15.19 16.72
CA ASP A 293 -0.78 14.80 17.56
C ASP A 293 -1.26 14.63 19.00
N VAL A 294 -1.10 13.44 19.52
CA VAL A 294 -1.41 13.08 20.92
C VAL A 294 -0.16 12.99 21.78
N GLY A 295 0.97 13.52 21.32
CA GLY A 295 2.28 13.38 21.98
C GLY A 295 3.25 14.54 21.71
N PRO A 296 4.53 14.27 21.56
CA PRO A 296 5.52 15.25 21.10
C PRO A 296 5.17 15.76 19.71
N SER A 297 5.45 17.04 19.44
CA SER A 297 5.18 17.63 18.13
C SER A 297 5.85 16.87 16.99
N LEU A 298 5.17 16.80 15.84
CA LEU A 298 5.66 16.14 14.63
C LEU A 298 6.97 16.79 14.17
N SER A 299 7.97 15.98 13.87
CA SER A 299 9.34 16.44 13.61
C SER A 299 9.88 16.00 12.25
N ALA A 300 9.31 14.96 11.65
CA ALA A 300 9.70 14.44 10.36
C ALA A 300 8.48 13.91 9.62
N TYR A 301 8.56 13.89 8.31
CA TYR A 301 7.55 13.37 7.39
C TYR A 301 8.22 12.51 6.35
N GLU A 302 7.49 11.57 5.80
CA GLU A 302 7.84 10.89 4.57
C GLU A 302 6.72 11.06 3.58
N VAL A 303 7.08 11.29 2.31
CA VAL A 303 6.14 11.45 1.20
C VAL A 303 6.58 10.56 0.05
N ILE A 304 5.61 10.04 -0.68
CA ILE A 304 5.84 9.29 -1.90
C ILE A 304 4.76 9.64 -2.92
N ASP A 305 5.17 9.86 -4.16
CA ASP A 305 4.31 9.95 -5.32
C ASP A 305 4.30 8.59 -5.99
N LEU A 306 3.12 8.01 -6.17
CA LEU A 306 2.95 6.65 -6.69
C LEU A 306 2.90 6.60 -8.22
N ASN A 307 2.80 7.75 -8.88
CA ASN A 307 2.71 7.85 -10.33
C ASN A 307 4.06 8.23 -10.96
N GLU A 308 4.67 7.33 -11.70
CA GLU A 308 5.96 7.54 -12.38
C GLU A 308 5.82 8.10 -13.82
N ASP A 309 4.61 8.50 -14.22
CA ASP A 309 4.34 9.01 -15.56
C ASP A 309 4.96 10.41 -15.75
N ALA A 310 5.50 10.67 -16.92
CA ALA A 310 6.09 11.98 -17.25
C ALA A 310 5.06 13.13 -17.32
N LEU A 311 3.78 12.83 -17.33
CA LEU A 311 2.68 13.79 -17.36
C LEU A 311 2.11 14.06 -15.96
N SER A 312 2.42 13.20 -14.98
CA SER A 312 1.95 13.33 -13.60
C SER A 312 2.47 14.62 -12.95
N GLY A 313 1.76 15.01 -11.89
CA GLY A 313 2.26 16.01 -10.95
C GLY A 313 3.51 15.48 -10.22
N THR A 314 4.10 16.29 -9.37
CA THR A 314 5.29 15.89 -8.64
C THR A 314 5.47 16.66 -7.34
N PHE A 315 6.03 16.01 -6.33
CA PHE A 315 6.53 16.73 -5.17
C PHE A 315 7.76 17.57 -5.54
N ARG A 316 7.81 18.81 -5.01
CA ARG A 316 8.92 19.74 -5.22
C ARG A 316 9.41 20.30 -3.88
N LEU A 317 10.69 20.10 -3.57
CA LEU A 317 11.31 20.64 -2.37
C LEU A 317 12.27 21.77 -2.72
N ALA A 318 11.99 22.96 -2.20
CA ALA A 318 12.82 24.16 -2.43
C ALA A 318 13.12 24.40 -3.93
N GLY A 319 12.14 24.15 -4.82
CA GLY A 319 12.25 24.33 -6.27
C GLY A 319 12.93 23.18 -7.02
N VAL A 320 13.18 22.04 -6.37
CA VAL A 320 13.75 20.83 -6.99
C VAL A 320 12.69 19.72 -6.96
N ASP A 321 12.37 19.17 -8.12
CA ASP A 321 11.43 18.07 -8.27
C ASP A 321 12.00 16.79 -7.63
N LEU A 322 11.16 16.09 -6.89
CA LEU A 322 11.49 14.83 -6.25
C LEU A 322 11.16 13.67 -7.20
N GLU A 323 11.91 12.58 -7.10
CA GLU A 323 11.71 11.40 -7.95
C GLU A 323 10.46 10.63 -7.49
N ALA A 324 9.54 10.36 -8.42
CA ALA A 324 8.34 9.55 -8.15
C ALA A 324 8.70 8.08 -7.87
N GLY A 325 7.83 7.35 -7.18
CA GLY A 325 8.06 5.97 -6.76
C GLY A 325 9.07 5.80 -5.61
N VAL A 326 9.64 6.90 -5.10
CA VAL A 326 10.67 6.89 -4.04
C VAL A 326 10.15 7.58 -2.79
N VAL A 327 10.41 6.97 -1.63
CA VAL A 327 10.11 7.58 -0.32
C VAL A 327 11.10 8.70 -0.02
N HIS A 328 10.62 9.91 0.18
CA HIS A 328 11.41 11.08 0.52
C HIS A 328 11.24 11.48 1.97
N ASN A 329 12.37 11.58 2.70
CA ASN A 329 12.38 12.03 4.09
C ASN A 329 12.40 13.57 4.14
N ILE A 330 11.43 14.15 4.83
CA ILE A 330 11.20 15.60 4.94
C ILE A 330 11.23 15.98 6.42
N ASP A 331 12.12 16.87 6.85
CA ASP A 331 12.07 17.39 8.21
C ASP A 331 10.97 18.46 8.37
N GLY A 332 10.57 18.73 9.62
CA GLY A 332 9.49 19.69 9.88
C GLY A 332 9.79 21.12 9.43
N ALA A 333 11.04 21.49 9.13
CA ALA A 333 11.39 22.77 8.55
C ALA A 333 11.22 22.74 7.02
N GLN A 334 11.61 21.64 6.39
CA GLN A 334 11.48 21.42 4.95
C GLN A 334 10.02 21.31 4.49
N LEU A 335 9.10 20.83 5.35
CA LEU A 335 7.67 20.77 5.02
C LEU A 335 7.09 22.12 4.56
N ARG A 336 7.65 23.24 5.02
CA ARG A 336 7.21 24.57 4.60
C ARG A 336 7.62 24.92 3.17
N ASP A 337 8.68 24.30 2.68
CA ASP A 337 9.24 24.50 1.36
C ASP A 337 8.88 23.35 0.41
N LEU A 338 8.05 22.40 0.88
CA LEU A 338 7.56 21.27 0.10
C LEU A 338 6.22 21.63 -0.53
N THR A 339 6.18 21.58 -1.85
CA THR A 339 4.97 21.77 -2.66
C THR A 339 4.66 20.52 -3.47
N PHE A 340 3.42 20.36 -3.87
CA PHE A 340 3.03 19.48 -4.99
C PHE A 340 2.70 20.37 -6.17
N VAL A 341 3.18 19.99 -7.34
CA VAL A 341 2.97 20.72 -8.61
C VAL A 341 2.05 19.88 -9.47
N GLY A 342 0.92 20.43 -9.88
CA GLY A 342 0.01 19.75 -10.82
C GLY A 342 0.70 19.34 -12.11
N GLY A 343 0.22 18.27 -12.74
CA GLY A 343 0.80 17.72 -13.96
C GLY A 343 0.84 18.72 -15.12
N ASN A 344 1.77 18.53 -16.02
CA ASN A 344 1.85 19.32 -17.25
C ASN A 344 1.01 18.63 -18.34
N VAL A 345 -0.29 18.74 -18.23
CA VAL A 345 -1.25 18.02 -19.07
C VAL A 345 -2.26 18.98 -19.67
N ASP A 346 -2.55 18.80 -20.95
CA ASP A 346 -3.71 19.43 -21.59
C ASP A 346 -5.02 18.72 -21.22
N ASP A 347 -4.99 17.85 -20.16
CA ASP A 347 -6.02 16.89 -19.86
C ASP A 347 -6.16 16.68 -18.34
N ARG A 348 -7.27 16.10 -17.89
CA ARG A 348 -7.40 15.66 -16.50
C ARG A 348 -6.39 14.56 -16.20
N TYR A 349 -5.67 14.69 -15.08
CA TYR A 349 -4.77 13.67 -14.60
C TYR A 349 -4.95 13.46 -13.09
N ILE A 350 -4.78 12.22 -12.64
CA ILE A 350 -4.95 11.86 -11.23
C ILE A 350 -3.63 11.28 -10.74
N ASP A 351 -3.04 11.96 -9.76
CA ASP A 351 -1.85 11.52 -9.05
C ASP A 351 -2.24 10.89 -7.72
N GLU A 352 -1.77 9.70 -7.43
CA GLU A 352 -1.89 9.08 -6.12
C GLU A 352 -0.64 9.37 -5.30
N ILE A 353 -0.83 9.86 -4.09
CA ILE A 353 0.26 10.22 -3.18
C ILE A 353 0.05 9.59 -1.82
N MET A 354 1.14 9.41 -1.08
CA MET A 354 1.08 8.98 0.31
C MET A 354 1.95 9.86 1.19
N ILE A 355 1.53 10.04 2.44
CA ILE A 355 2.28 10.75 3.47
C ILE A 355 2.18 10.03 4.81
N ARG A 356 3.24 10.10 5.61
CA ARG A 356 3.22 9.77 7.04
C ARG A 356 4.08 10.74 7.84
N ALA A 357 3.84 10.84 9.13
CA ALA A 357 4.57 11.74 10.02
C ALA A 357 5.13 11.04 11.25
N ASN A 358 6.21 11.59 11.81
CA ASN A 358 6.90 11.08 12.98
C ASN A 358 6.95 12.12 14.10
N ASN A 359 6.56 11.73 15.31
CA ASN A 359 6.63 12.55 16.53
C ASN A 359 7.92 12.32 17.34
N SER A 360 9.01 11.88 16.73
CA SER A 360 10.29 11.50 17.33
C SER A 360 10.26 10.19 18.13
N GLN A 361 9.13 9.54 18.26
CA GLN A 361 8.96 8.24 18.92
C GLN A 361 8.40 7.19 17.99
N HIS A 362 7.34 7.54 17.23
CA HIS A 362 6.65 6.66 16.32
C HIS A 362 6.27 7.39 15.04
N TRP A 363 6.24 6.65 13.95
CA TRP A 363 5.60 7.04 12.71
C TRP A 363 4.09 6.84 12.81
N SER A 364 3.31 7.72 12.16
CA SER A 364 1.93 7.43 11.81
C SER A 364 1.88 6.24 10.84
N ASP A 365 0.70 5.67 10.66
CA ASP A 365 0.45 4.88 9.49
C ASP A 365 0.55 5.77 8.24
N TRP A 366 0.71 5.18 7.06
CA TRP A 366 0.65 5.90 5.82
C TRP A 366 -0.80 6.33 5.56
N SER A 367 -0.98 7.56 5.15
CA SER A 367 -2.24 8.04 4.59
C SER A 367 -2.08 8.21 3.09
N ARG A 368 -3.07 7.74 2.33
CA ARG A 368 -3.11 7.79 0.87
C ARG A 368 -4.20 8.76 0.44
N GLY A 369 -3.96 9.51 -0.61
CA GLY A 369 -4.93 10.43 -1.21
C GLY A 369 -4.56 10.70 -2.65
N SER A 370 -5.40 11.44 -3.36
CA SER A 370 -5.14 11.80 -4.74
C SER A 370 -5.08 13.31 -4.95
N VAL A 371 -4.25 13.72 -5.91
CA VAL A 371 -4.21 15.09 -6.43
C VAL A 371 -4.66 15.07 -7.88
N ASN A 372 -5.79 15.69 -8.17
CA ASN A 372 -6.33 15.76 -9.52
C ASN A 372 -5.89 17.06 -10.18
N THR A 373 -5.13 16.95 -11.26
CA THR A 373 -4.87 18.10 -12.14
C THR A 373 -6.07 18.30 -13.05
N GLU A 374 -6.80 19.41 -12.86
CA GLU A 374 -8.04 19.75 -13.57
C GLU A 374 -7.88 21.08 -14.31
N PRO A 375 -7.38 21.05 -15.56
CA PRO A 375 -7.13 22.27 -16.31
C PRO A 375 -8.40 23.06 -16.60
N ASN A 376 -8.46 24.30 -16.16
CA ASN A 376 -9.52 25.25 -16.50
C ASN A 376 -10.94 24.85 -16.08
N MET A 377 -11.12 23.91 -15.14
CA MET A 377 -12.42 23.38 -14.73
C MET A 377 -13.44 24.49 -14.36
N VAL A 378 -13.07 25.35 -13.44
CA VAL A 378 -13.95 26.43 -12.95
C VAL A 378 -13.92 27.64 -13.89
N GLU A 379 -12.75 28.05 -14.36
CA GLU A 379 -12.51 29.24 -15.15
C GLU A 379 -13.21 29.19 -16.50
N SER A 380 -13.29 28.00 -17.12
CA SER A 380 -13.95 27.84 -18.43
C SER A 380 -15.47 28.08 -18.35
N LEU A 381 -16.08 27.78 -17.24
CA LEU A 381 -17.52 27.93 -17.04
C LEU A 381 -17.92 29.28 -16.43
N ASN A 382 -17.01 29.93 -15.67
CA ASN A 382 -17.30 31.13 -14.88
C ASN A 382 -16.77 32.42 -15.51
N GLN A 383 -16.88 32.57 -16.83
CA GLN A 383 -16.41 33.75 -17.54
C GLN A 383 -17.50 34.86 -17.66
N LEU A 384 -18.70 34.62 -17.13
CA LEU A 384 -19.80 35.57 -17.09
C LEU A 384 -19.96 36.16 -15.67
N GLN A 385 -20.72 37.22 -15.55
CA GLN A 385 -20.97 37.88 -14.26
C GLN A 385 -22.05 37.09 -13.48
N PRO A 386 -21.86 36.84 -12.16
CA PRO A 386 -22.90 36.20 -11.36
C PRO A 386 -23.96 37.22 -10.83
N TRP A 387 -25.03 36.69 -10.22
CA TRP A 387 -26.04 37.51 -9.55
C TRP A 387 -25.65 38.12 -8.21
N ASN A 388 -24.64 37.56 -7.56
CA ASN A 388 -24.17 38.01 -6.25
C ASN A 388 -23.13 39.14 -6.34
N SER A 389 -22.72 39.68 -5.19
CA SER A 389 -21.78 40.80 -5.11
C SER A 389 -20.31 40.34 -5.08
N GLY A 390 -20.03 39.03 -5.07
CA GLY A 390 -18.67 38.48 -5.10
C GLY A 390 -18.68 36.97 -5.00
N PRO A 391 -17.58 36.29 -5.42
CA PRO A 391 -17.48 34.85 -5.43
C PRO A 391 -17.80 34.19 -4.07
N GLY A 392 -18.46 33.06 -4.09
CA GLY A 392 -18.79 32.28 -2.91
C GLY A 392 -19.91 32.85 -2.01
N GLN A 393 -20.61 33.88 -2.47
CA GLN A 393 -21.71 34.50 -1.67
C GLN A 393 -23.08 34.04 -2.13
N SER A 394 -23.87 33.56 -1.20
CA SER A 394 -25.27 33.14 -1.46
C SER A 394 -26.15 34.29 -1.94
N VAL A 395 -27.18 33.96 -2.71
CA VAL A 395 -28.13 34.96 -3.24
C VAL A 395 -29.51 34.33 -3.45
N GLU A 396 -30.59 35.09 -3.16
CA GLU A 396 -31.95 34.76 -3.59
C GLU A 396 -32.26 35.44 -4.92
N VAL A 397 -32.66 34.67 -5.93
CA VAL A 397 -33.09 35.18 -7.24
C VAL A 397 -34.57 34.88 -7.44
N THR A 398 -35.36 35.90 -7.82
CA THR A 398 -36.77 35.72 -8.12
C THR A 398 -36.97 35.29 -9.58
N TYR A 399 -37.95 34.41 -9.85
CA TYR A 399 -38.30 34.02 -11.20
C TYR A 399 -39.81 34.07 -11.46
N SER A 400 -40.18 34.18 -12.74
CA SER A 400 -41.58 34.11 -13.16
C SER A 400 -41.73 33.46 -14.51
N PHE A 401 -42.87 32.85 -14.72
CA PHE A 401 -43.26 32.30 -16.04
C PHE A 401 -44.02 33.36 -16.82
N CYS A 402 -43.47 33.80 -17.95
CA CYS A 402 -44.07 34.80 -18.79
C CYS A 402 -45.50 34.42 -19.25
N GLN A 403 -46.45 35.33 -19.08
CA GLN A 403 -47.77 35.26 -19.64
C GLN A 403 -47.89 36.14 -20.89
N VAL A 404 -47.04 37.13 -20.97
CA VAL A 404 -46.83 38.03 -22.12
C VAL A 404 -45.36 38.31 -22.25
N VAL A 405 -44.87 38.64 -23.44
CA VAL A 405 -43.51 39.10 -23.62
C VAL A 405 -43.32 40.42 -22.92
N PRO A 406 -42.29 40.60 -22.05
CA PRO A 406 -42.06 41.84 -21.33
C PRO A 406 -41.88 43.05 -22.26
N ASP A 407 -42.36 44.23 -21.79
CA ASP A 407 -42.35 45.44 -22.59
C ASP A 407 -40.96 46.02 -22.94
N TYR A 408 -39.90 45.58 -22.24
CA TYR A 408 -38.54 45.96 -22.54
C TYR A 408 -37.95 45.28 -23.79
N TYR A 409 -38.59 44.21 -24.31
CA TYR A 409 -38.22 43.63 -25.60
C TYR A 409 -38.65 44.57 -26.74
N ALA A 410 -37.82 44.74 -27.73
CA ALA A 410 -38.14 45.52 -28.93
C ALA A 410 -39.37 44.91 -29.67
N ASP A 411 -40.10 45.74 -30.43
CA ASP A 411 -41.30 45.28 -31.13
C ASP A 411 -41.00 44.24 -32.21
N ASP A 412 -39.75 44.14 -32.68
CA ASP A 412 -39.24 43.19 -33.69
C ASP A 412 -38.35 42.12 -33.08
N ALA A 413 -38.35 41.93 -31.74
CA ALA A 413 -37.60 40.90 -31.07
C ALA A 413 -38.17 39.49 -31.38
N GLN A 414 -37.27 38.54 -31.58
CA GLN A 414 -37.69 37.13 -31.89
C GLN A 414 -38.49 36.50 -30.79
N GLU A 415 -38.32 36.92 -29.56
CA GLU A 415 -39.07 36.43 -28.40
C GLU A 415 -40.58 36.79 -28.50
N ARG A 416 -40.95 37.68 -29.41
CA ARG A 416 -42.33 38.01 -29.72
C ARG A 416 -42.95 37.10 -30.80
N ASP A 417 -42.10 36.41 -31.53
CA ASP A 417 -42.56 35.54 -32.61
C ASP A 417 -43.14 34.23 -32.04
N ASN A 418 -44.41 33.97 -32.32
CA ASN A 418 -45.13 32.80 -31.90
C ASN A 418 -44.97 32.52 -30.37
N PHE A 419 -44.90 33.59 -29.53
CA PHE A 419 -44.82 33.48 -28.10
C PHE A 419 -45.89 32.57 -27.52
N LEU A 420 -45.51 31.59 -26.67
CA LEU A 420 -46.42 30.79 -25.86
C LEU A 420 -45.91 30.73 -24.40
N PRO A 421 -46.82 30.89 -23.40
CA PRO A 421 -46.43 30.63 -22.03
C PRO A 421 -46.00 29.18 -21.82
N PHE A 422 -45.09 28.93 -20.87
CA PHE A 422 -44.80 27.54 -20.44
C PHE A 422 -46.07 26.79 -20.06
N ASN A 423 -46.24 25.60 -20.60
CA ASN A 423 -47.31 24.71 -20.20
C ASN A 423 -47.09 24.14 -18.80
N ALA A 424 -47.99 23.32 -18.26
CA ALA A 424 -47.90 22.78 -16.90
C ALA A 424 -46.67 21.84 -16.70
N LEU A 425 -46.33 21.04 -17.72
CA LEU A 425 -45.18 20.13 -17.67
C LEU A 425 -43.86 20.92 -17.66
N MET A 426 -43.73 21.88 -18.57
CA MET A 426 -42.53 22.75 -18.61
C MET A 426 -42.35 23.53 -17.33
N ARG A 427 -43.41 24.02 -16.69
CA ARG A 427 -43.33 24.73 -15.40
C ARG A 427 -42.88 23.77 -14.28
N SER A 428 -43.33 22.51 -14.30
CA SER A 428 -42.86 21.52 -13.32
C SER A 428 -41.38 21.26 -13.52
N ALA A 429 -40.99 20.93 -14.73
CA ALA A 429 -39.58 20.65 -15.05
C ALA A 429 -38.65 21.84 -14.75
N ALA A 430 -39.11 23.07 -15.07
CA ALA A 430 -38.31 24.27 -14.75
C ALA A 430 -38.13 24.47 -13.22
N ARG A 431 -39.15 24.16 -12.41
CA ARG A 431 -39.01 24.19 -10.95
C ARG A 431 -38.04 23.12 -10.47
N ASP A 432 -38.12 21.91 -11.01
CA ASP A 432 -37.21 20.82 -10.67
C ASP A 432 -35.76 21.18 -11.04
N VAL A 433 -35.55 21.76 -12.23
CA VAL A 433 -34.23 22.25 -12.67
C VAL A 433 -33.69 23.37 -11.76
N LEU A 434 -34.53 24.36 -11.42
CA LEU A 434 -34.13 25.40 -10.46
C LEU A 434 -33.74 24.84 -9.09
N GLU A 435 -34.45 23.81 -8.65
CA GLU A 435 -34.15 23.11 -7.41
C GLU A 435 -32.81 22.35 -7.50
N THR A 436 -32.51 21.64 -8.60
CA THR A 436 -31.23 20.93 -8.72
C THR A 436 -30.04 21.86 -8.62
N TRP A 437 -30.09 23.05 -9.22
CA TRP A 437 -29.04 24.08 -9.06
C TRP A 437 -28.97 24.64 -7.63
N SER A 438 -30.11 24.79 -6.94
CA SER A 438 -30.12 25.23 -5.53
C SER A 438 -29.58 24.18 -4.56
N ARG A 439 -29.72 22.90 -4.86
CA ARG A 439 -29.22 21.82 -4.00
C ARG A 439 -27.71 21.88 -3.84
N VAL A 440 -27.01 22.20 -4.91
CA VAL A 440 -25.54 22.12 -4.95
C VAL A 440 -24.85 23.40 -4.48
N SER A 441 -25.54 24.53 -4.36
CA SER A 441 -24.89 25.82 -4.05
C SER A 441 -25.76 26.76 -3.20
N GLY A 442 -25.19 27.91 -2.84
CA GLY A 442 -25.85 28.95 -2.04
C GLY A 442 -26.83 29.83 -2.82
N ILE A 443 -27.17 29.53 -4.11
CA ILE A 443 -28.25 30.25 -4.82
C ILE A 443 -29.60 29.63 -4.41
N SER A 444 -30.60 30.49 -4.24
CA SER A 444 -31.98 30.05 -4.03
C SER A 444 -32.92 30.77 -4.95
N PHE A 445 -34.02 30.11 -5.31
CA PHE A 445 -35.01 30.69 -6.24
C PHE A 445 -36.37 30.83 -5.60
N ARG A 446 -37.01 31.96 -5.86
CA ARG A 446 -38.36 32.23 -5.38
C ARG A 446 -39.28 32.63 -6.52
N GLU A 447 -40.33 31.82 -6.76
CA GLU A 447 -41.34 32.13 -7.75
C GLU A 447 -42.16 33.34 -7.36
N VAL A 448 -42.36 34.23 -8.32
CA VAL A 448 -43.27 35.38 -8.20
C VAL A 448 -44.22 35.37 -9.37
N SER A 449 -45.35 36.08 -9.23
CA SER A 449 -46.27 36.22 -10.36
C SER A 449 -45.64 37.03 -11.49
N ASP A 450 -46.02 36.74 -12.74
CA ASP A 450 -45.51 37.49 -13.90
C ASP A 450 -45.90 38.97 -13.84
N ALA A 451 -47.02 39.30 -13.18
CA ALA A 451 -47.43 40.71 -12.96
C ALA A 451 -46.49 41.51 -12.03
N VAL A 452 -45.75 40.78 -11.15
CA VAL A 452 -44.67 41.38 -10.31
C VAL A 452 -43.38 41.39 -11.12
N GLY A 453 -43.19 40.37 -11.95
CA GLY A 453 -41.97 40.07 -12.71
C GLY A 453 -40.85 39.47 -11.84
N GLY A 454 -40.34 38.36 -12.27
CA GLY A 454 -39.09 37.79 -11.70
C GLY A 454 -37.85 38.44 -12.29
N VAL A 455 -36.72 38.27 -11.65
CA VAL A 455 -35.40 38.61 -12.21
C VAL A 455 -35.12 37.66 -13.40
N LEU A 456 -35.40 36.37 -13.22
CA LEU A 456 -35.41 35.40 -14.36
C LEU A 456 -36.83 35.33 -14.92
N ARG A 457 -36.98 35.45 -16.20
CA ARG A 457 -38.28 35.28 -16.89
C ARG A 457 -38.19 34.18 -17.93
N LEU A 458 -39.14 33.22 -17.84
CA LEU A 458 -39.15 32.01 -18.60
C LEU A 458 -40.30 31.98 -19.58
N GLY A 459 -40.00 31.78 -20.87
CA GLY A 459 -41.01 31.73 -21.93
C GLY A 459 -40.59 30.86 -23.12
N THR A 460 -41.54 30.69 -24.07
CA THR A 460 -41.20 30.07 -25.36
C THR A 460 -41.48 31.00 -26.52
N ALA A 461 -40.63 30.90 -27.55
CA ALA A 461 -40.82 31.68 -28.78
C ALA A 461 -40.27 30.91 -30.01
N ASP A 462 -40.66 31.32 -31.19
CA ASP A 462 -40.08 30.84 -32.41
C ASP A 462 -38.74 31.51 -32.66
N LEU A 463 -37.66 30.78 -32.30
CA LEU A 463 -36.29 31.27 -32.46
C LEU A 463 -35.74 31.13 -33.90
N GLY A 464 -36.58 30.70 -34.85
CA GLY A 464 -36.33 30.77 -36.30
C GLY A 464 -35.25 29.87 -36.87
N ASN A 465 -34.55 29.09 -36.06
CA ASN A 465 -33.45 28.21 -36.46
C ASN A 465 -33.55 26.85 -35.72
N GLU A 466 -33.51 25.74 -36.46
CA GLU A 466 -33.58 24.39 -35.93
C GLU A 466 -32.34 23.99 -35.07
N ALA A 467 -31.22 24.65 -35.25
CA ALA A 467 -30.01 24.41 -34.46
C ALA A 467 -30.05 25.12 -33.12
N ILE A 468 -31.03 26.00 -32.85
CA ILE A 468 -31.21 26.69 -31.57
C ILE A 468 -32.35 26.03 -30.81
N LEU A 469 -32.07 25.35 -29.72
CA LEU A 469 -33.11 24.71 -28.88
C LEU A 469 -33.63 25.66 -27.80
N GLY A 470 -32.78 26.62 -27.38
CA GLY A 470 -33.10 27.67 -26.44
C GLY A 470 -32.03 28.75 -26.47
N TRP A 471 -32.22 29.82 -25.73
CA TRP A 471 -31.17 30.75 -25.36
C TRP A 471 -31.51 31.44 -24.04
N ALA A 472 -30.45 31.93 -23.35
CA ALA A 472 -30.61 32.72 -22.15
C ALA A 472 -29.72 33.95 -22.17
N TYR A 473 -30.17 35.01 -21.48
CA TYR A 473 -29.42 36.24 -21.28
C TYR A 473 -28.62 36.10 -19.95
N PRO A 474 -27.28 36.27 -19.97
CA PRO A 474 -26.50 36.13 -18.74
C PRO A 474 -26.82 37.17 -17.70
N PRO A 475 -26.48 36.96 -16.43
CA PRO A 475 -26.60 37.93 -15.35
C PRO A 475 -25.88 39.24 -15.65
N ASN A 476 -26.37 40.32 -15.10
CA ASN A 476 -25.71 41.63 -15.10
C ASN A 476 -25.35 42.15 -13.71
N GLY A 477 -25.51 41.33 -12.67
CA GLY A 477 -25.28 41.66 -11.28
C GLY A 477 -26.36 42.57 -10.63
N VAL A 478 -27.49 42.80 -11.33
CA VAL A 478 -28.56 43.66 -10.85
C VAL A 478 -29.84 42.85 -10.69
N LEU A 479 -30.28 42.65 -9.47
CA LEU A 479 -31.46 41.86 -9.09
C LEU A 479 -32.76 42.66 -9.29
N THR A 480 -33.00 43.17 -10.50
CA THR A 480 -34.25 43.87 -10.86
C THR A 480 -34.88 43.24 -12.11
N PRO A 481 -36.21 43.15 -12.17
CA PRO A 481 -36.94 42.48 -13.27
C PRO A 481 -37.07 43.35 -14.53
N ASP A 482 -36.37 44.44 -14.65
CA ASP A 482 -36.62 45.43 -15.74
C ASP A 482 -35.58 45.34 -16.89
N PHE A 483 -34.83 44.23 -16.99
CA PHE A 483 -33.81 44.03 -17.99
C PHE A 483 -33.89 42.61 -18.60
N LEU A 484 -33.27 42.43 -19.75
CA LEU A 484 -33.12 41.12 -20.43
C LEU A 484 -32.31 40.11 -19.63
N ALA A 485 -31.41 40.58 -18.74
CA ALA A 485 -30.51 39.72 -18.00
C ALA A 485 -31.28 38.69 -17.16
N GLY A 486 -30.94 37.42 -17.32
CA GLY A 486 -31.57 36.28 -16.65
C GLY A 486 -32.80 35.71 -17.37
N ASP A 487 -33.30 36.38 -18.40
CA ASP A 487 -34.43 35.82 -19.18
C ASP A 487 -33.96 34.61 -20.02
N PHE A 488 -34.75 33.53 -20.07
CA PHE A 488 -34.42 32.45 -20.94
C PHE A 488 -35.68 31.94 -21.71
N TRP A 489 -35.43 31.47 -22.93
CA TRP A 489 -36.40 31.17 -23.93
C TRP A 489 -36.18 29.80 -24.55
N ILE A 490 -37.20 28.97 -24.58
CA ILE A 490 -37.21 27.67 -25.24
C ILE A 490 -37.77 27.81 -26.65
N ASN A 491 -37.12 27.21 -27.61
CA ASN A 491 -37.57 27.28 -29.01
C ASN A 491 -38.83 26.44 -29.26
N ASN A 492 -39.88 27.08 -29.74
CA ASN A 492 -41.12 26.45 -30.12
C ASN A 492 -41.41 26.52 -31.65
N SER A 493 -40.36 26.70 -32.44
CA SER A 493 -40.52 26.87 -33.89
C SER A 493 -41.19 25.66 -34.54
N SER A 494 -41.95 25.90 -35.60
CA SER A 494 -42.61 24.86 -36.38
C SER A 494 -41.60 23.88 -37.03
N VAL A 495 -40.36 24.26 -37.17
CA VAL A 495 -39.27 23.43 -37.73
C VAL A 495 -38.94 22.29 -36.77
N LEU A 496 -38.95 22.53 -35.47
CA LEU A 496 -38.65 21.53 -34.44
C LEU A 496 -39.88 20.72 -34.05
N ALA A 497 -41.07 21.23 -34.30
CA ALA A 497 -42.32 20.63 -33.82
C ALA A 497 -42.48 19.15 -34.27
N GLY A 498 -42.53 18.24 -33.31
CA GLY A 498 -42.68 16.80 -33.56
C GLY A 498 -41.41 16.10 -34.01
N THR A 499 -40.25 16.75 -34.00
CA THR A 499 -38.94 16.10 -34.20
C THR A 499 -38.42 15.51 -32.88
N SER A 500 -37.41 14.65 -32.94
CA SER A 500 -36.75 14.14 -31.72
C SER A 500 -35.97 15.23 -30.97
N GLN A 501 -35.74 16.38 -31.57
CA GLN A 501 -35.08 17.54 -30.99
C GLN A 501 -36.05 18.62 -30.50
N ASP A 502 -37.35 18.34 -30.54
CA ASP A 502 -38.35 19.30 -30.03
C ASP A 502 -38.31 19.33 -28.48
N PRO A 503 -37.78 20.39 -27.86
CA PRO A 503 -37.65 20.47 -26.39
C PRO A 503 -39.00 20.58 -25.68
N LEU A 504 -40.11 20.68 -26.42
CA LEU A 504 -41.47 20.69 -25.84
C LEU A 504 -42.07 19.29 -25.72
N LEU A 505 -41.50 18.26 -26.38
CA LEU A 505 -42.11 16.92 -26.45
C LEU A 505 -41.97 16.15 -25.13
N ASN A 506 -40.82 16.20 -24.48
CA ASN A 506 -40.54 15.50 -23.24
C ASN A 506 -39.76 16.39 -22.28
N GLN A 507 -40.20 16.43 -21.02
CA GLN A 507 -39.63 17.25 -19.97
C GLN A 507 -39.27 16.40 -18.74
N ASP A 508 -39.20 15.10 -18.90
CA ASP A 508 -38.76 14.20 -17.82
C ASP A 508 -37.25 14.32 -17.62
N PRO A 509 -36.74 14.18 -16.41
CA PRO A 509 -35.29 14.14 -16.14
C PRO A 509 -34.59 13.16 -17.08
N GLY A 510 -33.42 13.55 -17.60
CA GLY A 510 -32.65 12.78 -18.59
C GLY A 510 -33.18 12.88 -20.04
N SER A 511 -34.27 13.65 -20.29
CA SER A 511 -34.74 13.93 -21.65
C SER A 511 -34.02 15.13 -22.26
N GLU A 512 -34.05 15.23 -23.59
CA GLU A 512 -33.46 16.37 -24.30
C GLU A 512 -34.08 17.72 -23.89
N GLY A 513 -35.42 17.75 -23.71
CA GLY A 513 -36.09 18.97 -23.26
C GLY A 513 -35.71 19.41 -21.85
N TYR A 514 -35.55 18.45 -20.96
CA TYR A 514 -35.03 18.71 -19.59
C TYR A 514 -33.60 19.24 -19.60
N MET A 515 -32.72 18.60 -20.43
CA MET A 515 -31.33 19.02 -20.57
C MET A 515 -31.23 20.45 -21.12
N VAL A 516 -32.11 20.84 -22.07
CA VAL A 516 -32.17 22.23 -22.56
C VAL A 516 -32.50 23.20 -21.41
N LEU A 517 -33.46 22.86 -20.54
CA LEU A 517 -33.75 23.69 -19.35
C LEU A 517 -32.58 23.83 -18.42
N LEU A 518 -31.84 22.72 -18.15
CA LEU A 518 -30.61 22.75 -17.32
C LEU A 518 -29.58 23.70 -17.93
N HIS A 519 -29.31 23.57 -19.23
CA HIS A 519 -28.33 24.35 -19.97
C HIS A 519 -28.67 25.86 -19.98
N GLU A 520 -29.90 26.18 -20.41
CA GLU A 520 -30.30 27.61 -20.50
C GLU A 520 -30.36 28.28 -19.10
N LEU A 521 -30.78 27.52 -18.08
CA LEU A 521 -30.69 28.03 -16.72
C LEU A 521 -29.26 28.27 -16.29
N GLY A 522 -28.33 27.37 -16.68
CA GLY A 522 -26.89 27.55 -16.45
C GLY A 522 -26.39 28.93 -16.94
N HIS A 523 -26.80 29.31 -18.19
CA HIS A 523 -26.49 30.65 -18.71
C HIS A 523 -27.17 31.77 -17.90
N ALA A 524 -28.44 31.58 -17.59
CA ALA A 524 -29.21 32.60 -16.83
C ALA A 524 -28.64 32.81 -15.41
N ILE A 525 -27.84 31.91 -14.90
CA ILE A 525 -27.20 32.03 -13.57
C ILE A 525 -25.69 32.23 -13.65
N GLY A 526 -25.11 32.46 -14.84
CA GLY A 526 -23.74 32.98 -14.99
C GLY A 526 -22.73 32.04 -15.56
N HIS A 527 -23.13 30.84 -16.04
CA HIS A 527 -22.20 29.91 -16.70
C HIS A 527 -22.05 30.17 -18.20
N SER A 528 -20.83 30.05 -18.70
CA SER A 528 -20.48 30.14 -20.12
C SER A 528 -20.37 28.75 -20.74
N HIS A 529 -20.40 28.69 -22.07
CA HIS A 529 -19.98 27.45 -22.74
C HIS A 529 -18.49 27.20 -22.51
N PRO A 530 -18.08 25.94 -22.25
CA PRO A 530 -16.67 25.60 -21.97
C PRO A 530 -15.76 25.72 -23.21
N PHE A 531 -16.31 25.94 -24.41
CA PHE A 531 -15.59 25.99 -25.68
C PHE A 531 -15.59 27.34 -26.38
N ASP A 532 -16.44 28.28 -26.00
CA ASP A 532 -16.66 29.56 -26.71
C ASP A 532 -15.78 30.71 -26.25
N MET A 533 -15.43 30.70 -24.96
CA MET A 533 -14.70 31.77 -24.31
C MET A 533 -13.17 31.60 -24.43
N PRO A 534 -12.34 32.59 -24.06
CA PRO A 534 -10.87 32.46 -24.16
C PRO A 534 -10.30 31.31 -23.35
N ILE A 535 -10.84 31.02 -22.17
CA ILE A 535 -10.46 29.88 -21.32
C ILE A 535 -11.43 28.75 -21.67
N ARG A 536 -10.89 27.59 -21.99
CA ARG A 536 -11.66 26.44 -22.48
C ARG A 536 -11.30 25.18 -21.72
N LEU A 537 -12.26 24.25 -21.64
CA LEU A 537 -11.96 22.90 -21.19
C LEU A 537 -11.10 22.15 -22.21
N PRO A 538 -10.27 21.22 -21.75
CA PRO A 538 -9.63 20.21 -22.60
C PRO A 538 -10.66 19.38 -23.37
N SER A 539 -10.25 18.84 -24.53
CA SER A 539 -11.20 18.17 -25.44
C SER A 539 -11.79 16.86 -24.90
N ASN A 540 -11.14 16.22 -23.94
CA ASN A 540 -11.61 14.99 -23.31
C ASN A 540 -12.61 15.26 -22.18
N THR A 541 -12.53 16.41 -21.52
CA THR A 541 -13.47 16.84 -20.48
C THR A 541 -14.55 17.78 -20.99
N GLU A 542 -14.43 18.29 -22.24
CA GLU A 542 -15.46 19.12 -22.89
C GLU A 542 -16.61 18.25 -23.43
N ASN A 543 -17.39 17.65 -22.52
CA ASN A 543 -18.57 16.85 -22.85
C ASN A 543 -19.60 16.85 -21.71
N GLN A 544 -20.79 16.28 -21.97
CA GLN A 544 -21.91 16.30 -21.03
C GLN A 544 -21.76 15.39 -19.80
N ASN A 545 -20.74 14.57 -19.70
CA ASN A 545 -20.44 13.87 -18.45
C ASN A 545 -19.82 14.82 -17.40
N PHE A 546 -19.15 15.89 -17.84
CA PHE A 546 -18.52 16.85 -16.97
C PHE A 546 -19.33 18.13 -16.76
N THR A 547 -20.07 18.58 -17.78
CA THR A 547 -20.84 19.81 -17.70
C THR A 547 -22.04 19.82 -18.63
N VAL A 548 -23.20 20.27 -18.14
CA VAL A 548 -24.40 20.50 -18.94
C VAL A 548 -24.22 21.65 -19.95
N MET A 549 -23.19 22.49 -19.78
CA MET A 549 -22.89 23.60 -20.66
C MET A 549 -22.20 23.19 -21.98
N SER A 550 -21.78 21.89 -22.10
CA SER A 550 -21.19 21.37 -23.33
C SER A 550 -22.24 20.92 -24.35
N TYR A 551 -21.91 21.11 -25.63
CA TYR A 551 -22.69 20.56 -26.74
C TYR A 551 -22.24 19.14 -27.17
N THR A 552 -21.11 18.69 -26.64
CA THR A 552 -20.55 17.36 -26.95
C THR A 552 -21.31 16.33 -26.14
N ARG A 553 -22.21 15.60 -26.81
CA ARG A 553 -23.03 14.56 -26.18
C ARG A 553 -22.28 13.24 -26.13
N ARG A 554 -22.49 12.51 -25.08
CA ARG A 554 -22.14 11.09 -25.01
C ARG A 554 -23.37 10.25 -25.39
N GLU A 555 -23.17 9.22 -26.23
CA GLU A 555 -24.27 8.39 -26.71
C GLU A 555 -24.93 7.63 -25.55
N GLY A 556 -26.23 7.79 -25.38
CA GLY A 556 -27.06 7.04 -24.43
C GLY A 556 -27.33 7.74 -23.11
N VAL A 557 -26.58 8.76 -22.72
CA VAL A 557 -26.72 9.44 -21.40
C VAL A 557 -27.12 10.89 -21.60
N SER A 558 -28.15 11.33 -20.86
CA SER A 558 -28.51 12.74 -20.76
C SER A 558 -28.53 13.17 -19.29
N PRO A 559 -27.91 14.32 -18.96
CA PRO A 559 -27.92 14.85 -17.60
C PRO A 559 -29.32 15.09 -17.05
N SER A 560 -29.53 14.74 -15.80
CA SER A 560 -30.73 15.02 -15.02
C SER A 560 -30.52 16.06 -13.94
N ALA A 561 -29.26 16.49 -13.73
CA ALA A 561 -28.83 17.48 -12.76
C ALA A 561 -27.56 18.19 -13.27
N PRO A 562 -27.09 19.25 -12.59
CA PRO A 562 -25.74 19.78 -12.81
C PRO A 562 -24.69 18.67 -12.67
N MET A 563 -23.71 18.66 -13.57
CA MET A 563 -22.65 17.64 -13.62
C MET A 563 -21.44 18.11 -12.80
N LEU A 564 -20.41 17.28 -12.72
CA LEU A 564 -19.24 17.46 -11.86
C LEU A 564 -18.65 18.89 -11.92
N TYR A 565 -18.36 19.39 -13.12
CA TYR A 565 -17.75 20.71 -13.27
C TYR A 565 -18.76 21.85 -13.09
N ASP A 566 -20.04 21.59 -13.40
CA ASP A 566 -21.09 22.55 -13.10
C ASP A 566 -21.20 22.78 -11.60
N VAL A 567 -21.17 21.71 -10.78
CA VAL A 567 -21.25 21.81 -9.33
C VAL A 567 -20.06 22.63 -8.79
N ALA A 568 -18.83 22.28 -9.20
CA ALA A 568 -17.62 23.00 -8.76
C ALA A 568 -17.66 24.48 -9.16
N ALA A 569 -17.98 24.77 -10.43
CA ALA A 569 -18.07 26.14 -10.94
C ALA A 569 -19.19 26.92 -10.26
N HIS A 570 -20.33 26.30 -9.99
CA HIS A 570 -21.47 26.91 -9.35
C HIS A 570 -21.20 27.25 -7.88
N GLN A 571 -20.56 26.35 -7.16
CA GLN A 571 -20.10 26.58 -5.78
C GLN A 571 -19.06 27.69 -5.69
N ALA A 572 -18.16 27.77 -6.66
CA ALA A 572 -17.21 28.89 -6.74
C ALA A 572 -17.90 30.24 -6.91
N LEU A 573 -19.03 30.29 -7.65
CA LEU A 573 -19.83 31.55 -7.79
C LEU A 573 -20.66 31.86 -6.53
N TYR A 574 -21.39 30.89 -5.99
CA TYR A 574 -22.46 31.12 -5.02
C TYR A 574 -22.20 30.53 -3.63
N GLY A 575 -21.07 29.90 -3.40
CA GLY A 575 -20.76 29.10 -2.19
C GLY A 575 -21.48 27.77 -2.19
N VAL A 576 -21.10 26.92 -1.28
CA VAL A 576 -21.67 25.58 -1.10
C VAL A 576 -23.05 25.64 -0.41
N ASN A 577 -23.94 24.72 -0.70
CA ASN A 577 -25.12 24.49 0.11
C ASN A 577 -24.79 23.49 1.22
N ALA A 578 -24.43 23.99 2.40
CA ALA A 578 -24.01 23.17 3.54
C ALA A 578 -25.19 22.56 4.32
N GLU A 579 -26.44 22.77 3.88
CA GLU A 579 -27.64 22.25 4.55
C GLU A 579 -28.29 21.09 3.77
N TYR A 580 -27.88 20.87 2.49
CA TYR A 580 -28.47 19.86 1.65
C TYR A 580 -27.91 18.47 1.98
N ASN A 581 -28.79 17.52 2.35
CA ASN A 581 -28.46 16.16 2.75
C ASN A 581 -27.33 16.11 3.83
N SER A 582 -27.45 16.95 4.88
CA SER A 582 -26.44 17.02 5.93
C SER A 582 -26.63 15.98 7.06
N ASP A 583 -27.63 15.14 6.95
CA ASP A 583 -27.91 13.98 7.80
C ASP A 583 -27.69 12.70 6.97
N ASP A 584 -27.53 11.56 7.63
CA ASP A 584 -27.35 10.25 6.98
C ASP A 584 -28.37 9.99 5.85
N THR A 585 -27.88 9.80 4.64
CA THR A 585 -28.69 9.67 3.41
C THR A 585 -28.45 8.32 2.74
N VAL A 586 -29.52 7.69 2.26
CA VAL A 586 -29.44 6.53 1.38
C VAL A 586 -29.90 6.96 -0.01
N TYR A 587 -29.00 6.82 -0.98
CA TYR A 587 -29.26 7.11 -2.38
C TYR A 587 -29.68 5.84 -3.11
N ASP A 588 -30.97 5.72 -3.42
CA ASP A 588 -31.54 4.67 -4.26
C ASP A 588 -31.53 5.08 -5.73
N PHE A 589 -30.97 4.25 -6.59
CA PHE A 589 -30.91 4.51 -8.02
C PHE A 589 -31.97 3.70 -8.80
N PRO A 590 -32.65 4.32 -9.79
CA PRO A 590 -33.70 3.63 -10.52
C PRO A 590 -33.14 2.50 -11.41
N THR A 591 -33.83 1.35 -11.45
CA THR A 591 -33.41 0.16 -12.23
C THR A 591 -33.89 0.18 -13.68
N ASP A 592 -34.86 1.03 -14.01
CA ASP A 592 -35.52 1.09 -15.32
C ASP A 592 -35.12 2.30 -16.17
N VAL A 593 -34.46 3.28 -15.56
CA VAL A 593 -33.93 4.49 -16.21
C VAL A 593 -32.54 4.73 -15.72
N THR A 594 -31.60 4.94 -16.63
CA THR A 594 -30.25 5.36 -16.30
C THR A 594 -30.14 6.87 -16.45
N LEU A 595 -29.85 7.57 -15.35
CA LEU A 595 -29.67 9.02 -15.30
C LEU A 595 -28.18 9.34 -15.19
N ALA A 596 -27.79 10.52 -15.67
CA ALA A 596 -26.48 11.07 -15.43
C ALA A 596 -26.57 12.23 -14.44
N GLU A 597 -25.83 12.15 -13.34
CA GLU A 597 -25.86 13.17 -12.30
C GLU A 597 -24.56 13.19 -11.48
N ALA A 598 -24.28 14.37 -10.90
CA ALA A 598 -23.26 14.55 -9.86
C ALA A 598 -23.94 14.72 -8.51
N ILE A 599 -23.59 13.88 -7.57
CA ILE A 599 -24.15 13.92 -6.21
C ILE A 599 -23.38 14.96 -5.39
N TRP A 600 -24.09 15.93 -4.85
CA TRP A 600 -23.63 16.82 -3.78
C TRP A 600 -24.30 16.38 -2.49
N ASP A 601 -23.49 16.13 -1.49
CA ASP A 601 -23.88 15.84 -0.12
C ASP A 601 -23.07 16.74 0.83
N ALA A 602 -23.72 17.33 1.83
CA ALA A 602 -23.09 18.25 2.73
C ALA A 602 -22.57 17.57 4.01
N GLY A 603 -22.84 16.29 4.20
CA GLY A 603 -22.33 15.48 5.29
C GLY A 603 -23.38 14.56 5.87
N GLY A 604 -22.96 13.58 6.59
CA GLY A 604 -23.73 12.47 7.13
C GLY A 604 -22.85 11.25 7.20
N VAL A 605 -23.45 10.09 7.28
CA VAL A 605 -22.86 8.79 6.92
C VAL A 605 -23.75 8.22 5.82
N ASP A 606 -23.30 8.32 4.60
CA ASP A 606 -24.15 8.20 3.43
C ASP A 606 -23.90 6.90 2.68
N THR A 607 -24.93 6.42 1.98
CA THR A 607 -24.85 5.11 1.31
C THR A 607 -25.38 5.20 -0.12
N PHE A 608 -24.59 4.71 -1.06
CA PHE A 608 -25.06 4.39 -2.40
C PHE A 608 -25.63 2.97 -2.42
N ASP A 609 -26.92 2.82 -2.64
CA ASP A 609 -27.63 1.53 -2.63
C ASP A 609 -28.02 1.08 -4.04
N PHE A 610 -27.33 0.05 -4.54
CA PHE A 610 -27.61 -0.63 -5.81
C PHE A 610 -28.19 -2.03 -5.60
N SER A 611 -28.66 -2.38 -4.40
CA SER A 611 -29.09 -3.74 -4.04
C SER A 611 -30.21 -4.31 -4.94
N GLU A 612 -31.03 -3.43 -5.56
CA GLU A 612 -32.09 -3.83 -6.51
C GLU A 612 -31.58 -4.00 -7.96
N HIS A 613 -30.32 -3.64 -8.26
CA HIS A 613 -29.75 -3.78 -9.60
C HIS A 613 -29.29 -5.22 -9.87
N SER A 614 -29.46 -5.64 -11.12
CA SER A 614 -29.09 -6.99 -11.57
C SER A 614 -28.01 -7.01 -12.64
N ARG A 615 -27.43 -5.87 -12.96
CA ARG A 615 -26.31 -5.72 -13.88
C ARG A 615 -25.09 -5.33 -13.07
N ASN A 616 -23.93 -5.66 -13.61
CA ASN A 616 -22.67 -5.24 -13.03
C ASN A 616 -22.64 -3.71 -12.89
N ALA A 617 -22.25 -3.25 -11.72
CA ALA A 617 -21.96 -1.86 -11.42
C ALA A 617 -20.46 -1.66 -11.10
N SER A 618 -19.94 -0.49 -11.45
CA SER A 618 -18.63 -0.07 -11.00
C SER A 618 -18.81 1.22 -10.21
N ILE A 619 -18.66 1.14 -8.91
CA ILE A 619 -18.93 2.22 -7.96
C ILE A 619 -17.61 2.69 -7.36
N ASP A 620 -17.36 3.98 -7.50
CA ASP A 620 -16.19 4.65 -6.93
C ASP A 620 -16.68 5.78 -6.01
N LEU A 621 -16.39 5.64 -4.70
CA LEU A 621 -16.82 6.60 -3.69
C LEU A 621 -15.88 7.80 -3.58
N ARG A 622 -14.81 7.88 -4.35
CA ARG A 622 -13.90 9.01 -4.34
C ARG A 622 -14.52 10.22 -5.06
N PRO A 623 -14.51 11.41 -4.45
CA PRO A 623 -14.99 12.63 -5.12
C PRO A 623 -14.33 12.85 -6.49
N GLY A 624 -15.12 13.23 -7.47
CA GLY A 624 -14.65 13.48 -8.83
C GLY A 624 -14.41 12.24 -9.69
N GLN A 625 -14.47 11.04 -9.13
CA GLN A 625 -14.39 9.80 -9.91
C GLN A 625 -15.77 9.43 -10.48
N PHE A 626 -15.74 8.61 -11.53
CA PHE A 626 -16.97 8.18 -12.20
C PHE A 626 -17.35 6.77 -11.80
N SER A 627 -18.62 6.61 -11.44
CA SER A 627 -19.30 5.33 -11.28
C SER A 627 -20.13 5.00 -12.50
N SER A 628 -20.40 3.71 -12.70
CA SER A 628 -21.19 3.19 -13.82
C SER A 628 -22.24 2.23 -13.31
N TYR A 629 -23.51 2.45 -13.69
CA TYR A 629 -24.60 1.53 -13.37
C TYR A 629 -25.63 1.46 -14.50
N GLY A 630 -26.44 0.42 -14.51
CA GLY A 630 -27.50 0.25 -15.49
C GLY A 630 -26.99 -0.20 -16.84
N THR A 631 -27.22 0.57 -17.89
CA THR A 631 -26.76 0.27 -19.26
C THR A 631 -25.64 1.17 -19.74
N GLU A 632 -25.34 2.18 -18.96
CA GLU A 632 -24.44 3.26 -19.33
C GLU A 632 -23.16 3.20 -18.49
N SER A 633 -22.09 3.84 -18.94
CA SER A 633 -20.84 4.01 -18.22
C SER A 633 -20.61 5.46 -17.85
N ASP A 634 -19.90 5.71 -16.75
CA ASP A 634 -19.52 7.05 -16.26
C ASP A 634 -20.72 7.99 -16.13
N ASN A 635 -21.82 7.47 -15.62
CA ASN A 635 -23.10 8.19 -15.52
C ASN A 635 -23.42 8.71 -14.13
N LEU A 636 -22.57 8.41 -13.14
CA LEU A 636 -22.70 8.90 -11.78
C LEU A 636 -21.34 9.35 -11.29
N ASN A 637 -21.27 10.44 -10.55
CA ASN A 637 -20.07 10.85 -9.82
C ASN A 637 -20.43 11.56 -8.52
N ILE A 638 -19.47 11.65 -7.63
CA ILE A 638 -19.55 12.42 -6.38
C ILE A 638 -18.86 13.76 -6.64
N ALA A 639 -19.54 14.85 -6.33
CA ALA A 639 -18.99 16.18 -6.50
C ALA A 639 -17.77 16.41 -5.58
N TYR A 640 -16.84 17.25 -6.02
CA TYR A 640 -15.70 17.65 -5.18
C TYR A 640 -16.15 18.27 -3.88
N GLY A 641 -15.61 17.81 -2.77
CA GLY A 641 -15.94 18.24 -1.42
C GLY A 641 -17.19 17.60 -0.81
N ALA A 642 -17.86 16.68 -1.51
CA ALA A 642 -18.86 15.79 -0.94
C ALA A 642 -18.20 14.46 -0.53
N ALA A 643 -18.78 13.77 0.43
CA ALA A 643 -18.34 12.44 0.86
C ALA A 643 -19.53 11.47 0.87
N ILE A 644 -19.27 10.23 0.46
CA ILE A 644 -20.20 9.10 0.59
C ILE A 644 -19.39 7.96 1.20
N GLU A 645 -19.84 7.43 2.32
CA GLU A 645 -19.07 6.48 3.10
C GLU A 645 -19.32 5.03 2.69
N ASN A 646 -20.52 4.70 2.20
CA ASN A 646 -20.89 3.31 2.03
C ASN A 646 -21.40 3.02 0.62
N ALA A 647 -21.23 1.77 0.17
CA ALA A 647 -21.82 1.27 -1.05
C ALA A 647 -22.36 -0.15 -0.89
N VAL A 648 -23.52 -0.39 -1.49
CA VAL A 648 -24.14 -1.72 -1.56
C VAL A 648 -24.32 -2.07 -3.03
N GLY A 649 -23.68 -3.14 -3.49
CA GLY A 649 -23.82 -3.70 -4.82
C GLY A 649 -25.13 -4.49 -4.98
N GLY A 650 -25.34 -5.03 -6.17
CA GLY A 650 -26.58 -5.69 -6.55
C GLY A 650 -26.49 -7.22 -6.68
N SER A 651 -26.93 -7.71 -7.81
CA SER A 651 -26.83 -9.13 -8.16
C SER A 651 -25.99 -9.37 -9.42
N GLY A 652 -25.21 -8.40 -9.84
CA GLY A 652 -24.22 -8.49 -10.89
C GLY A 652 -22.84 -8.84 -10.31
N ASP A 653 -21.81 -8.94 -11.16
CA ASP A 653 -20.42 -8.95 -10.72
C ASP A 653 -20.01 -7.47 -10.61
N ASP A 654 -19.94 -6.96 -9.39
CA ASP A 654 -19.79 -5.54 -9.09
C ASP A 654 -18.35 -5.17 -8.70
N GLU A 655 -17.94 -3.93 -8.97
CA GLU A 655 -16.67 -3.36 -8.52
C GLU A 655 -16.97 -2.18 -7.59
N LEU A 656 -16.59 -2.30 -6.32
CA LEU A 656 -16.81 -1.28 -5.30
C LEU A 656 -15.47 -0.75 -4.81
N THR A 657 -15.23 0.54 -5.01
CA THR A 657 -14.05 1.26 -4.52
C THR A 657 -14.48 2.29 -3.50
N GLY A 658 -13.94 2.20 -2.29
CA GLY A 658 -14.14 3.16 -1.20
C GLY A 658 -13.35 4.45 -1.40
N ASN A 659 -13.10 5.13 -0.29
CA ASN A 659 -12.34 6.40 -0.26
C ASN A 659 -11.39 6.44 0.95
N GLN A 660 -11.07 7.62 1.52
CA GLN A 660 -10.19 7.76 2.67
C GLN A 660 -10.92 7.65 4.02
N LEU A 661 -12.22 7.52 4.02
CA LEU A 661 -13.05 7.40 5.23
C LEU A 661 -13.21 5.92 5.62
N GLU A 662 -13.77 5.69 6.81
CA GLU A 662 -14.20 4.35 7.20
C GLU A 662 -15.42 3.93 6.35
N ASN A 663 -15.23 3.02 5.40
CA ASN A 663 -16.28 2.60 4.47
C ASN A 663 -16.91 1.25 4.87
N VAL A 664 -18.18 1.08 4.54
CA VAL A 664 -18.84 -0.23 4.50
C VAL A 664 -19.19 -0.55 3.04
N LEU A 665 -18.54 -1.57 2.50
CA LEU A 665 -18.74 -2.03 1.12
C LEU A 665 -19.38 -3.42 1.15
N GLU A 666 -20.59 -3.54 0.61
CA GLU A 666 -21.29 -4.82 0.48
C GLU A 666 -21.46 -5.16 -1.01
N GLY A 667 -20.80 -6.23 -1.52
CA GLY A 667 -20.85 -6.67 -2.92
C GLY A 667 -22.24 -7.19 -3.32
N GLY A 668 -22.78 -8.11 -2.53
CA GLY A 668 -24.13 -8.64 -2.74
C GLY A 668 -24.16 -10.05 -3.31
N VAL A 669 -24.69 -10.22 -4.49
CA VAL A 669 -24.70 -11.50 -5.21
C VAL A 669 -23.91 -11.34 -6.49
N GLY A 670 -22.89 -12.12 -6.72
CA GLY A 670 -22.05 -12.01 -7.90
C GLY A 670 -20.61 -12.40 -7.60
N ALA A 671 -19.73 -12.19 -8.53
CA ALA A 671 -18.29 -12.28 -8.30
C ALA A 671 -17.75 -10.85 -8.18
N ASP A 672 -17.75 -10.33 -6.95
CA ASP A 672 -17.55 -8.93 -6.68
C ASP A 672 -16.08 -8.59 -6.41
N THR A 673 -15.70 -7.36 -6.68
CA THR A 673 -14.37 -6.83 -6.33
C THR A 673 -14.54 -5.64 -5.40
N LEU A 674 -13.98 -5.73 -4.19
CA LEU A 674 -14.06 -4.72 -3.16
C LEU A 674 -12.69 -4.19 -2.82
N ARG A 675 -12.56 -2.86 -2.75
CA ARG A 675 -11.37 -2.14 -2.36
C ARG A 675 -11.72 -0.99 -1.43
N GLY A 676 -11.31 -1.04 -0.16
CA GLY A 676 -11.61 -0.01 0.84
C GLY A 676 -10.87 1.30 0.60
N LEU A 677 -9.61 1.25 0.16
CA LEU A 677 -8.63 2.33 0.14
C LEU A 677 -8.21 2.74 1.55
N GLY A 678 -8.22 4.06 1.87
CA GLY A 678 -7.82 4.50 3.20
C GLY A 678 -8.98 4.44 4.19
N GLY A 679 -8.66 4.39 5.49
CA GLY A 679 -9.66 4.23 6.53
C GLY A 679 -9.52 2.92 7.29
N ASN A 680 -10.55 2.55 8.03
CA ASN A 680 -10.66 1.20 8.62
C ASN A 680 -11.96 0.60 8.10
N ASP A 681 -11.87 -0.10 7.00
CA ASP A 681 -13.01 -0.46 6.18
C ASP A 681 -13.61 -1.81 6.59
N MET A 682 -14.90 -1.95 6.33
CA MET A 682 -15.59 -3.22 6.40
C MET A 682 -16.02 -3.65 4.99
N MET A 683 -15.49 -4.74 4.52
CA MET A 683 -15.78 -5.31 3.21
C MET A 683 -16.54 -6.63 3.38
N VAL A 684 -17.69 -6.73 2.73
CA VAL A 684 -18.56 -7.91 2.73
C VAL A 684 -18.82 -8.31 1.29
N GLY A 685 -18.21 -9.40 0.81
CA GLY A 685 -18.39 -9.86 -0.56
C GLY A 685 -19.81 -10.33 -0.82
N GLY A 686 -20.31 -11.22 0.01
CA GLY A 686 -21.68 -11.72 -0.07
C GLY A 686 -21.75 -13.12 -0.63
N THR A 687 -22.45 -13.33 -1.73
CA THR A 687 -22.53 -14.66 -2.35
C THR A 687 -21.87 -14.68 -3.72
N GLY A 688 -20.85 -15.47 -3.89
CA GLY A 688 -20.14 -15.58 -5.16
C GLY A 688 -18.68 -15.92 -4.97
N SER A 689 -17.85 -15.54 -5.92
CA SER A 689 -16.40 -15.69 -5.78
C SER A 689 -15.78 -14.30 -5.78
N ASP A 690 -15.56 -13.78 -4.59
CA ASP A 690 -15.29 -12.38 -4.36
C ASP A 690 -13.80 -12.08 -4.28
N SER A 691 -13.43 -10.86 -4.58
CA SER A 691 -12.05 -10.40 -4.59
C SER A 691 -11.91 -9.15 -3.70
N TYR A 692 -11.09 -9.24 -2.68
CA TYR A 692 -10.73 -8.13 -1.80
C TYR A 692 -9.36 -7.62 -2.17
N VAL A 693 -9.22 -6.32 -2.35
CA VAL A 693 -7.94 -5.67 -2.67
C VAL A 693 -7.58 -4.72 -1.54
N VAL A 694 -6.42 -4.95 -0.94
CA VAL A 694 -5.90 -4.12 0.16
C VAL A 694 -4.47 -3.73 -0.11
N GLY A 695 -4.15 -2.48 0.04
CA GLY A 695 -2.84 -1.89 -0.21
C GLY A 695 -2.12 -1.43 1.05
N ILE A 696 -0.90 -0.97 0.86
CA ILE A 696 -0.16 -0.28 1.93
C ILE A 696 -0.74 1.11 2.12
N GLY A 697 -1.01 1.46 3.38
CA GLY A 697 -1.62 2.74 3.72
C GLY A 697 -3.14 2.73 3.68
N ASP A 698 -3.76 1.60 3.33
CA ASP A 698 -5.22 1.47 3.31
C ASP A 698 -5.82 1.40 4.74
N GLY A 699 -5.03 1.19 5.80
CA GLY A 699 -5.51 1.23 7.19
C GLY A 699 -5.66 -0.13 7.84
N HIS A 700 -6.73 -0.31 8.63
CA HIS A 700 -7.00 -1.54 9.37
C HIS A 700 -8.36 -2.11 8.98
N ASP A 701 -8.38 -2.96 7.98
CA ASP A 701 -9.60 -3.41 7.34
C ASP A 701 -10.15 -4.70 7.94
N THR A 702 -11.44 -4.88 7.78
CA THR A 702 -12.16 -6.09 8.18
C THR A 702 -12.86 -6.68 6.97
N ILE A 703 -12.60 -7.95 6.70
CA ILE A 703 -13.34 -8.74 5.71
C ILE A 703 -14.29 -9.66 6.46
N GLU A 704 -15.57 -9.60 6.11
CA GLU A 704 -16.62 -10.46 6.65
C GLU A 704 -17.29 -11.22 5.51
N GLU A 705 -17.07 -12.53 5.45
CA GLU A 705 -17.76 -13.39 4.52
C GLU A 705 -19.09 -13.87 5.11
N ARG A 706 -20.12 -13.93 4.26
CA ARG A 706 -21.42 -14.50 4.62
C ARG A 706 -21.64 -15.81 3.86
N GLU A 707 -22.39 -16.74 4.47
CA GLU A 707 -22.70 -18.05 3.87
C GLU A 707 -23.21 -17.93 2.44
N GLY A 708 -22.53 -18.50 1.45
CA GLY A 708 -22.99 -18.43 0.07
C GLY A 708 -22.11 -19.10 -0.99
N GLY A 709 -20.89 -19.46 -0.62
CA GLY A 709 -19.98 -20.31 -1.39
C GLY A 709 -19.50 -19.73 -2.73
N GLY A 710 -18.26 -19.65 -2.83
CA GLY A 710 -17.41 -19.31 -3.96
C GLY A 710 -15.99 -19.69 -3.59
N VAL A 711 -15.04 -19.22 -4.35
CA VAL A 711 -13.63 -19.22 -3.96
C VAL A 711 -13.19 -17.78 -3.87
N ASP A 712 -13.05 -17.30 -2.65
CA ASP A 712 -12.81 -15.90 -2.40
C ASP A 712 -11.31 -15.61 -2.33
N ARG A 713 -10.93 -14.41 -2.73
CA ARG A 713 -9.54 -14.04 -2.91
C ARG A 713 -9.21 -12.73 -2.20
N LEU A 714 -8.17 -12.75 -1.40
CA LEU A 714 -7.50 -11.55 -0.93
C LEU A 714 -6.31 -11.22 -1.82
N THR A 715 -6.26 -10.03 -2.34
CA THR A 715 -5.12 -9.47 -3.07
C THR A 715 -4.46 -8.39 -2.22
N ILE A 716 -3.17 -8.56 -1.92
CA ILE A 716 -2.36 -7.54 -1.25
C ILE A 716 -1.56 -6.79 -2.29
N ASP A 717 -1.81 -5.50 -2.39
CA ASP A 717 -1.12 -4.57 -3.28
C ASP A 717 0.08 -3.95 -2.57
N LEU A 718 1.28 -4.36 -2.98
CA LEU A 718 2.56 -3.85 -2.48
C LEU A 718 3.14 -2.75 -3.36
N THR A 719 2.35 -2.06 -4.16
CA THR A 719 2.80 -0.90 -4.94
C THR A 719 3.40 0.15 -4.00
N GLY A 720 4.60 0.66 -4.33
CA GLY A 720 5.33 1.61 -3.49
C GLY A 720 6.23 0.98 -2.41
N VAL A 721 6.27 -0.35 -2.27
CA VAL A 721 7.21 -1.03 -1.36
C VAL A 721 8.53 -1.30 -2.05
N ASP A 722 9.64 -0.89 -1.43
CA ASP A 722 10.98 -1.30 -1.86
C ASP A 722 11.26 -2.74 -1.39
N LEU A 723 11.02 -3.69 -2.27
CA LEU A 723 11.33 -5.12 -2.03
C LEU A 723 12.81 -5.46 -2.32
N GLY A 724 13.62 -4.48 -2.78
CA GLY A 724 15.02 -4.66 -3.14
C GLY A 724 15.20 -5.13 -4.61
N PRO A 725 16.41 -4.98 -5.18
CA PRO A 725 16.63 -5.03 -6.63
C PRO A 725 16.84 -6.39 -7.29
N ASP A 726 16.88 -7.52 -6.57
CA ASP A 726 17.53 -8.74 -7.09
C ASP A 726 16.77 -10.06 -6.91
N TYR A 727 15.42 -10.06 -6.90
CA TYR A 727 14.67 -11.31 -6.74
C TYR A 727 14.00 -11.75 -8.05
N ASP A 728 13.99 -13.06 -8.36
CA ASP A 728 13.12 -13.61 -9.39
C ASP A 728 11.66 -13.72 -8.89
N GLU A 729 10.70 -13.94 -9.81
CA GLU A 729 9.27 -13.93 -9.48
C GLU A 729 8.86 -14.91 -8.37
N GLU A 730 9.55 -16.03 -8.24
CA GLU A 730 9.24 -17.06 -7.24
C GLU A 730 9.86 -16.73 -5.87
N GLU A 731 11.07 -16.15 -5.88
CA GLU A 731 11.74 -15.67 -4.67
C GLU A 731 11.09 -14.41 -4.11
N LEU A 732 10.56 -13.52 -4.97
CA LEU A 732 9.88 -12.29 -4.59
C LEU A 732 8.63 -12.55 -3.73
N PHE A 733 7.83 -13.56 -4.08
CA PHE A 733 6.64 -13.90 -3.30
C PHE A 733 6.99 -14.38 -1.90
N ASP A 734 7.89 -15.37 -1.80
CA ASP A 734 8.30 -15.96 -0.52
C ASP A 734 9.01 -14.91 0.37
N GLN A 735 9.76 -13.99 -0.24
CA GLN A 735 10.45 -12.91 0.47
C GLN A 735 9.48 -11.81 0.90
N ALA A 736 8.58 -11.35 0.01
CA ALA A 736 7.54 -10.39 0.34
C ALA A 736 6.67 -10.88 1.49
N PHE A 737 6.28 -12.15 1.44
CA PHE A 737 5.49 -12.76 2.50
C PHE A 737 6.27 -12.89 3.81
N THR A 738 7.56 -13.29 3.76
CA THR A 738 8.38 -13.48 4.97
C THR A 738 8.78 -12.16 5.62
N ASP A 739 9.06 -11.14 4.82
CA ASP A 739 9.59 -9.86 5.31
C ASP A 739 8.51 -8.81 5.59
N HIS A 740 7.33 -8.91 4.95
CA HIS A 740 6.34 -7.83 4.93
C HIS A 740 4.95 -8.22 5.44
N ILE A 741 4.60 -9.51 5.47
CA ILE A 741 3.28 -9.96 5.89
C ILE A 741 3.42 -10.91 7.09
N ALA A 742 2.77 -10.59 8.20
CA ALA A 742 2.69 -11.48 9.35
C ALA A 742 1.25 -11.96 9.53
N ALA A 743 1.05 -13.28 9.57
CA ALA A 743 -0.27 -13.89 9.74
C ALA A 743 -0.47 -14.45 11.14
N ARG A 744 -1.65 -14.25 11.71
CA ARG A 744 -2.02 -14.78 13.03
C ARG A 744 -3.49 -15.17 13.07
N LYS A 745 -3.78 -16.32 13.70
CA LYS A 745 -5.15 -16.78 13.97
C LYS A 745 -5.52 -16.61 15.43
N PHE A 746 -6.68 -16.03 15.71
CA PHE A 746 -7.16 -15.83 17.07
C PHE A 746 -8.70 -15.81 17.14
N ASN A 747 -9.29 -16.63 18.01
CA ASN A 747 -10.74 -16.75 18.21
C ASN A 747 -11.57 -17.06 16.95
N GLY A 748 -11.00 -17.73 15.95
CA GLY A 748 -11.67 -18.02 14.69
C GLY A 748 -11.33 -17.05 13.57
N ASP A 749 -10.83 -15.86 13.89
CA ASP A 749 -10.46 -14.83 12.93
C ASP A 749 -8.99 -14.96 12.48
N LEU A 750 -8.72 -14.58 11.25
CA LEU A 750 -7.37 -14.43 10.70
C LEU A 750 -6.94 -12.97 10.71
N PHE A 751 -5.80 -12.69 11.30
CA PHE A 751 -5.18 -11.37 11.33
C PHE A 751 -3.95 -11.38 10.43
N LEU A 752 -3.91 -10.51 9.44
CA LEU A 752 -2.75 -10.24 8.62
C LEU A 752 -2.26 -8.82 8.95
N SER A 753 -0.98 -8.66 9.19
CA SER A 753 -0.37 -7.34 9.34
C SER A 753 0.72 -7.15 8.29
N MET A 754 0.71 -5.99 7.65
CA MET A 754 1.66 -5.61 6.62
C MET A 754 2.70 -4.66 7.20
N SER A 755 4.00 -4.92 6.94
CA SER A 755 5.08 -4.06 7.43
C SER A 755 6.26 -4.09 6.47
N THR A 756 7.07 -3.04 6.40
CA THR A 756 8.39 -3.12 5.77
C THR A 756 9.42 -3.71 6.73
N ARG A 757 10.53 -4.16 6.17
CA ARG A 757 11.61 -4.87 6.84
C ARG A 757 12.12 -4.12 8.08
N GLY A 758 11.62 -4.50 9.27
CA GLY A 758 12.08 -3.96 10.56
C GLY A 758 11.33 -2.74 11.07
N GLU A 759 10.25 -2.33 10.44
CA GLU A 759 9.39 -1.22 10.84
C GLU A 759 8.00 -1.69 11.34
N SER A 760 7.21 -0.75 11.84
CA SER A 760 5.83 -0.97 12.28
C SER A 760 4.93 -1.40 11.14
N ALA A 761 3.83 -2.09 11.44
CA ALA A 761 2.82 -2.45 10.44
C ALA A 761 2.25 -1.19 9.75
N TYR A 762 2.11 -1.23 8.42
CA TYR A 762 1.52 -0.16 7.61
C TYR A 762 0.01 -0.31 7.42
N GLY A 763 -0.53 -1.40 7.86
CA GLY A 763 -1.93 -1.75 7.78
C GLY A 763 -2.16 -3.16 8.29
N SER A 764 -3.40 -3.51 8.52
CA SER A 764 -3.77 -4.87 8.88
C SER A 764 -5.14 -5.23 8.34
N ILE A 765 -5.34 -6.52 8.15
CA ILE A 765 -6.61 -7.09 7.71
C ILE A 765 -7.06 -8.08 8.76
N VAL A 766 -8.33 -8.03 9.10
CA VAL A 766 -8.99 -9.04 9.93
C VAL A 766 -10.01 -9.77 9.06
N ILE A 767 -9.81 -11.06 8.82
CA ILE A 767 -10.80 -11.90 8.16
C ILE A 767 -11.58 -12.59 9.26
N LYS A 768 -12.87 -12.29 9.34
CA LYS A 768 -13.80 -12.81 10.34
C LYS A 768 -14.18 -14.25 10.06
N ASP A 769 -14.45 -15.00 11.13
CA ASP A 769 -14.97 -16.38 11.08
C ASP A 769 -14.19 -17.32 10.11
N PHE A 770 -12.88 -17.06 9.92
CA PHE A 770 -12.00 -17.80 9.00
C PHE A 770 -11.97 -19.31 9.24
N GLU A 771 -12.38 -19.79 10.42
CA GLU A 771 -12.50 -21.23 10.74
C GLU A 771 -13.75 -21.89 10.15
N ASP A 772 -14.72 -21.11 9.67
CA ASP A 772 -15.90 -21.64 8.99
C ASP A 772 -15.58 -21.88 7.51
N GLU A 773 -15.66 -23.14 7.06
CA GLU A 773 -15.40 -23.50 5.65
C GLU A 773 -16.35 -22.84 4.64
N LEU A 774 -17.46 -22.27 5.11
CA LEU A 774 -18.47 -21.60 4.26
C LEU A 774 -18.37 -20.08 4.25
N SER A 775 -17.52 -19.52 5.11
CA SER A 775 -17.42 -18.07 5.37
C SER A 775 -15.96 -17.62 5.39
N ARG A 776 -15.10 -18.15 4.51
CA ARG A 776 -13.67 -17.82 4.51
C ARG A 776 -13.14 -17.39 3.16
N VAL A 777 -12.15 -16.52 3.18
CA VAL A 777 -11.31 -16.22 2.03
C VAL A 777 -10.30 -17.36 1.84
N GLU A 778 -10.29 -18.03 0.70
CA GLU A 778 -9.46 -19.21 0.47
C GLU A 778 -8.11 -18.91 -0.14
N THR A 779 -8.00 -17.88 -0.94
CA THR A 779 -6.78 -17.62 -1.71
C THR A 779 -6.18 -16.26 -1.41
N LEU A 780 -4.86 -16.20 -1.39
CA LEU A 780 -4.08 -14.98 -1.26
C LEU A 780 -3.28 -14.75 -2.54
N ARG A 781 -3.30 -13.52 -3.01
CA ARG A 781 -2.46 -13.02 -4.10
C ARG A 781 -1.66 -11.81 -3.63
N VAL A 782 -0.42 -11.67 -4.07
CA VAL A 782 0.39 -10.47 -3.85
C VAL A 782 0.64 -9.80 -5.20
N TYR A 783 0.49 -8.49 -5.25
CA TYR A 783 0.60 -7.66 -6.43
C TYR A 783 1.62 -6.55 -6.21
N ARG A 784 2.35 -6.15 -7.25
CA ARG A 784 3.27 -5.00 -7.24
C ARG A 784 3.23 -4.29 -8.58
N GLY A 785 2.60 -3.13 -8.64
CA GLY A 785 2.53 -2.32 -9.86
C GLY A 785 2.01 -3.10 -11.08
N ASP A 786 2.46 -2.77 -12.28
CA ASP A 786 2.03 -3.40 -13.52
C ASP A 786 2.51 -4.86 -13.71
N GLU A 787 3.40 -5.35 -12.84
CA GLU A 787 3.88 -6.74 -12.85
C GLU A 787 3.20 -7.54 -11.75
N ALA A 788 2.18 -8.29 -12.12
CA ALA A 788 1.52 -9.22 -11.21
C ALA A 788 2.49 -10.36 -10.81
N ILE A 789 2.97 -10.33 -9.58
CA ILE A 789 3.59 -11.50 -8.96
C ILE A 789 2.44 -12.41 -8.53
N THR A 790 1.86 -13.11 -9.52
CA THR A 790 0.65 -13.89 -9.28
C THR A 790 0.99 -15.31 -8.85
N ARG A 791 0.96 -15.54 -7.57
CA ARG A 791 0.83 -16.89 -7.03
C ARG A 791 -0.39 -16.92 -6.13
N ASP A 792 -1.43 -17.66 -6.54
CA ASP A 792 -2.54 -17.96 -5.65
C ASP A 792 -2.05 -18.98 -4.61
N VAL A 793 -2.06 -18.62 -3.35
CA VAL A 793 -1.67 -19.48 -2.23
C VAL A 793 -2.90 -19.75 -1.39
N ASP A 794 -3.13 -21.01 -1.08
CA ASP A 794 -4.15 -21.40 -0.10
C ASP A 794 -3.82 -20.76 1.25
N LEU A 795 -4.68 -19.87 1.72
CA LEU A 795 -4.50 -19.16 2.99
C LEU A 795 -4.37 -20.11 4.20
N GLU A 796 -4.94 -21.31 4.16
CA GLU A 796 -4.67 -22.32 5.19
C GLU A 796 -3.20 -22.76 5.22
N SER A 797 -2.52 -22.75 4.09
CA SER A 797 -1.11 -23.18 4.00
C SER A 797 -0.12 -22.17 4.57
N VAL A 798 -0.53 -20.92 4.73
CA VAL A 798 0.30 -19.80 5.21
C VAL A 798 0.58 -19.84 6.71
N TYR A 799 -0.13 -20.66 7.46
CA TYR A 799 -0.06 -20.70 8.92
C TYR A 799 1.06 -21.50 9.55
N ILE A 800 1.83 -22.20 8.79
CA ILE A 800 2.66 -23.28 9.35
C ILE A 800 4.12 -22.87 9.54
N SER A 801 4.43 -21.62 9.54
CA SER A 801 5.82 -21.22 9.80
C SER A 801 6.03 -20.46 11.10
#